data_6e8be106de0c5de35b86d42b84ee641c
#
_entry.id   6e8be106de0c5de35b86d42b84ee641c
#
_cell.length_a   1.000
_cell.length_b   1.000
_cell.length_c   1.000
_cell.angle_alpha   90.00
_cell.angle_beta   90.00
_cell.angle_gamma   90.00
#
_symmetry.space_group_name_H-M   'P 1'
#
loop_
_entity.id
_entity.type
_entity.pdbx_description
1 polymer ?
#
loop_
_entity_poly.entity_id
_entity_poly.type
_entity_poly.pdbx_seq_one_letter_code
_entity_poly.pdbx_strand_id
1 'polypeptide(L)'
;MDYPIFVNVMIKHIWFILFLLTGILQAQNDQDQTPDIKVEDIKNQLQTKDLPSTTRIDNLLIVGKDFITKSEDSARYYLEKALQLSKIEKDSFNIIRAYNRFSVLEKYLENDLNTLKYADSALEYGSSANQKHFAGIAYAHSNKGLAYNYLERFDLSLESFLKANSFLLKDAQDIQTKTYLAENYTHLAKIYSSIKNNETALECIKKSLTISKAIDAYWETGESYEFMFAHYFDEKQYALAQKYIDSAQTMYAKAENVQGIQFLAKYRAEIYLKQNKPDLAIPIYDALLQLDKKDGVAYILTEGYTFLSKAYTNKNKFKLAAKYLDSARVQASISENLSHRISIASQQAKIYKSRKQLSRGILELQTILKNENIDFFQESKKDLYKELSELYALNNDPKNALLSSNEHYRIKDSLRAILQKNKFNVIQSEFNYNELSAKLKARDAQLQVSKTEQKRARDNTYFSFGVLSLIVLFFLISFYRQKKLNTVKRENLMAKQEVLSVKQEALDTQVAFKNKQITDFAIHISEKNELLEKIKIKLKQVKVINDTHKAVVNDTIHFINNDIDQNREKIQLYQQVNQTNDSFRAKIEQLYTNLNDKEKKVATMLRLGQPSKQIALQLGISAASVDNYRYNLRKKMEIPKGHSLKDFINKI
;
A
#
# COMPACT_ATOMS: atom_id res chain seq x y z
N MET A 1 -44.91 -17.68 -19.26
CA MET A 1 -45.39 -16.28 -19.29
C MET A 1 -44.47 -15.46 -18.42
N ASP A 2 -43.38 -14.89 -18.98
CA ASP A 2 -42.49 -13.95 -18.25
C ASP A 2 -41.58 -13.18 -19.23
N TYR A 3 -42.14 -12.89 -20.41
CA TYR A 3 -41.46 -12.07 -21.43
C TYR A 3 -41.43 -10.54 -21.16
N PRO A 4 -42.38 -9.93 -20.39
CA PRO A 4 -42.39 -8.46 -20.23
C PRO A 4 -41.38 -7.92 -19.24
N ILE A 5 -40.93 -8.70 -18.24
CA ILE A 5 -39.98 -8.23 -17.22
C ILE A 5 -38.57 -8.16 -17.81
N PHE A 6 -38.23 -9.13 -18.66
CA PHE A 6 -36.89 -9.19 -19.29
C PHE A 6 -36.68 -8.05 -20.31
N VAL A 7 -37.73 -7.72 -21.08
CA VAL A 7 -37.71 -6.61 -22.02
C VAL A 7 -37.62 -5.26 -21.31
N ASN A 8 -38.31 -5.07 -20.19
CA ASN A 8 -38.26 -3.84 -19.40
C ASN A 8 -36.88 -3.62 -18.68
N VAL A 9 -36.25 -4.69 -18.23
CA VAL A 9 -34.90 -4.63 -17.67
C VAL A 9 -33.88 -4.33 -18.78
N MET A 10 -34.00 -4.96 -19.93
CA MET A 10 -33.16 -4.72 -21.09
C MET A 10 -33.33 -3.28 -21.63
N ILE A 11 -34.57 -2.78 -21.71
CA ILE A 11 -34.89 -1.41 -22.12
C ILE A 11 -34.31 -0.39 -21.11
N LYS A 12 -34.43 -0.64 -19.80
CA LYS A 12 -33.81 0.21 -18.77
C LYS A 12 -32.29 0.26 -18.87
N HIS A 13 -31.63 -0.87 -19.21
CA HIS A 13 -30.18 -0.90 -19.39
C HIS A 13 -29.74 -0.28 -20.72
N ILE A 14 -30.55 -0.38 -21.78
CA ILE A 14 -30.34 0.31 -23.05
C ILE A 14 -30.55 1.83 -22.88
N TRP A 15 -31.56 2.24 -22.11
CA TRP A 15 -31.76 3.66 -21.77
C TRP A 15 -30.65 4.18 -20.84
N PHE A 16 -30.10 3.34 -19.98
CA PHE A 16 -28.95 3.67 -19.13
C PHE A 16 -27.66 3.81 -19.95
N ILE A 17 -27.45 2.94 -20.94
CA ILE A 17 -26.32 3.04 -21.90
C ILE A 17 -26.49 4.27 -22.81
N LEU A 18 -27.72 4.54 -23.26
CA LEU A 18 -28.06 5.75 -24.03
C LEU A 18 -27.91 7.02 -23.16
N PHE A 19 -28.26 6.95 -21.88
CA PHE A 19 -28.05 8.03 -20.91
C PHE A 19 -26.53 8.27 -20.65
N LEU A 20 -25.73 7.20 -20.61
CA LEU A 20 -24.28 7.28 -20.61
C LEU A 20 -23.74 7.95 -21.89
N LEU A 21 -24.27 7.58 -23.06
CA LEU A 21 -23.89 8.15 -24.35
C LEU A 21 -24.38 9.60 -24.52
N THR A 22 -25.58 9.92 -24.03
CA THR A 22 -26.11 11.31 -24.08
C THR A 22 -25.46 12.19 -23.01
N GLY A 23 -25.09 11.64 -21.83
CA GLY A 23 -24.31 12.34 -20.82
C GLY A 23 -22.91 12.70 -21.34
N ILE A 24 -22.27 11.81 -22.09
CA ILE A 24 -20.99 12.07 -22.76
C ILE A 24 -21.14 13.14 -23.86
N LEU A 25 -22.26 13.16 -24.60
CA LEU A 25 -22.54 14.16 -25.63
C LEU A 25 -22.99 15.50 -25.02
N GLN A 26 -23.68 15.51 -23.86
CA GLN A 26 -24.04 16.75 -23.15
C GLN A 26 -22.85 17.35 -22.40
N ALA A 27 -21.99 16.54 -21.79
CA ALA A 27 -20.76 17.02 -21.16
C ALA A 27 -19.77 17.67 -22.15
N GLN A 28 -19.92 17.42 -23.45
CA GLN A 28 -19.20 18.15 -24.49
C GLN A 28 -19.83 19.51 -24.84
N ASN A 29 -21.08 19.79 -24.41
CA ASN A 29 -21.81 21.01 -24.78
C ASN A 29 -22.12 21.99 -23.63
N ASP A 30 -22.04 21.56 -22.37
CA ASP A 30 -22.24 22.45 -21.21
C ASP A 30 -20.87 22.87 -20.61
N GLN A 31 -20.21 23.76 -21.33
CA GLN A 31 -19.13 24.60 -20.78
C GLN A 31 -19.80 25.74 -20.00
N ASP A 32 -20.01 25.56 -18.69
CA ASP A 32 -20.40 26.65 -17.80
C ASP A 32 -19.23 27.10 -16.93
N GLN A 33 -18.66 28.20 -17.32
CA GLN A 33 -18.29 29.46 -16.66
C GLN A 33 -17.61 29.38 -15.25
N THR A 34 -16.48 28.72 -15.15
CA THR A 34 -15.27 29.37 -14.64
C THR A 34 -14.42 29.68 -15.88
N PRO A 35 -13.67 30.78 -15.97
CA PRO A 35 -12.82 31.01 -17.12
C PRO A 35 -11.73 29.93 -17.11
N ASP A 36 -11.98 28.82 -17.78
CA ASP A 36 -10.93 27.93 -18.26
C ASP A 36 -10.03 28.80 -19.13
N ILE A 37 -8.98 29.35 -18.51
CA ILE A 37 -7.90 29.95 -19.28
C ILE A 37 -7.37 28.78 -20.11
N LYS A 38 -7.80 28.72 -21.38
CA LYS A 38 -7.38 27.63 -22.28
C LYS A 38 -5.86 27.59 -22.24
N VAL A 39 -5.27 26.42 -22.14
CA VAL A 39 -3.81 26.24 -22.15
C VAL A 39 -3.20 26.98 -23.34
N GLU A 40 -3.94 27.11 -24.46
CA GLU A 40 -3.55 27.88 -25.63
C GLU A 40 -3.43 29.38 -25.35
N ASP A 41 -4.31 29.96 -24.52
CA ASP A 41 -4.22 31.36 -24.11
C ASP A 41 -3.00 31.59 -23.21
N ILE A 42 -2.68 30.62 -22.35
CA ILE A 42 -1.45 30.65 -21.52
C ILE A 42 -0.20 30.57 -22.40
N LYS A 43 -0.20 29.73 -23.44
CA LYS A 43 0.91 29.67 -24.42
C LYS A 43 1.09 30.99 -25.15
N ASN A 44 0.00 31.66 -25.55
CA ASN A 44 0.04 32.97 -26.17
C ASN A 44 0.61 34.04 -25.18
N GLN A 45 0.23 33.99 -23.90
CA GLN A 45 0.81 34.86 -22.88
C GLN A 45 2.32 34.65 -22.74
N LEU A 46 2.83 33.41 -22.83
CA LEU A 46 4.26 33.12 -22.78
C LEU A 46 5.09 33.77 -23.87
N GLN A 47 4.48 34.18 -24.98
CA GLN A 47 5.11 34.92 -26.08
C GLN A 47 5.29 36.42 -25.76
N THR A 48 4.58 36.93 -24.74
CA THR A 48 4.65 38.36 -24.36
C THR A 48 6.00 38.63 -23.69
N LYS A 49 6.75 39.65 -24.14
CA LYS A 49 8.10 39.95 -23.60
C LYS A 49 8.06 40.46 -22.17
N ASP A 50 7.06 41.24 -21.78
CA ASP A 50 6.96 41.95 -20.49
C ASP A 50 6.21 41.15 -19.42
N LEU A 51 6.09 39.82 -19.57
CA LEU A 51 5.45 38.98 -18.55
C LEU A 51 6.32 38.86 -17.30
N PRO A 52 5.80 39.16 -16.10
CA PRO A 52 6.54 39.01 -14.85
C PRO A 52 7.13 37.60 -14.68
N SER A 53 8.35 37.48 -14.15
CA SER A 53 9.03 36.18 -13.97
C SER A 53 8.19 35.16 -13.23
N THR A 54 7.50 35.56 -12.16
CA THR A 54 6.62 34.68 -11.36
C THR A 54 5.47 34.14 -12.20
N THR A 55 4.75 35.02 -12.91
CA THR A 55 3.65 34.62 -13.81
C THR A 55 4.17 33.73 -14.96
N ARG A 56 5.36 34.06 -15.49
CA ARG A 56 5.98 33.24 -16.54
C ARG A 56 6.31 31.82 -16.03
N ILE A 57 6.83 31.70 -14.81
CA ILE A 57 7.10 30.40 -14.20
C ILE A 57 5.81 29.61 -14.01
N ASP A 58 4.76 30.23 -13.46
CA ASP A 58 3.47 29.59 -13.27
C ASP A 58 2.87 29.09 -14.59
N ASN A 59 2.91 29.94 -15.61
CA ASN A 59 2.43 29.59 -16.95
C ASN A 59 3.21 28.41 -17.55
N LEU A 60 4.54 28.41 -17.42
CA LEU A 60 5.40 27.31 -17.89
C LEU A 60 5.06 26.00 -17.16
N LEU A 61 4.82 26.04 -15.84
CA LEU A 61 4.45 24.87 -15.04
C LEU A 61 3.06 24.34 -15.40
N ILE A 62 2.11 25.22 -15.73
CA ILE A 62 0.76 24.83 -16.18
C ILE A 62 0.83 24.16 -17.55
N VAL A 63 1.51 24.78 -18.51
CA VAL A 63 1.68 24.22 -19.87
C VAL A 63 2.45 22.90 -19.82
N GLY A 64 3.55 22.86 -19.04
CA GLY A 64 4.33 21.63 -18.85
C GLY A 64 3.48 20.48 -18.27
N LYS A 65 2.63 20.78 -17.27
CA LYS A 65 1.67 19.81 -16.72
C LYS A 65 0.72 19.26 -17.78
N ASP A 66 0.14 20.14 -18.60
CA ASP A 66 -0.81 19.75 -19.64
C ASP A 66 -0.20 18.79 -20.68
N PHE A 67 1.09 18.97 -20.97
CA PHE A 67 1.81 18.09 -21.90
C PHE A 67 2.24 16.74 -21.32
N ILE A 68 2.20 16.51 -20.00
CA ILE A 68 2.64 15.25 -19.40
C ILE A 68 1.98 14.02 -20.06
N THR A 69 0.70 14.12 -20.40
CA THR A 69 -0.06 13.02 -21.02
C THR A 69 -0.12 13.10 -22.55
N LYS A 70 0.46 14.15 -23.16
CA LYS A 70 0.30 14.43 -24.60
C LYS A 70 1.62 14.32 -25.37
N SER A 71 2.73 14.79 -24.78
CA SER A 71 4.04 14.85 -25.45
C SER A 71 5.15 14.99 -24.40
N GLU A 72 5.97 13.96 -24.27
CA GLU A 72 7.12 13.97 -23.37
C GLU A 72 8.06 15.14 -23.65
N ASP A 73 8.47 15.32 -24.91
CA ASP A 73 9.42 16.36 -25.29
C ASP A 73 8.90 17.75 -24.94
N SER A 74 7.62 18.00 -25.20
CA SER A 74 7.00 19.30 -24.87
C SER A 74 6.90 19.49 -23.36
N ALA A 75 6.52 18.46 -22.60
CA ALA A 75 6.47 18.53 -21.16
C ALA A 75 7.86 18.86 -20.58
N ARG A 76 8.90 18.12 -20.99
CA ARG A 76 10.29 18.38 -20.56
C ARG A 76 10.73 19.81 -20.88
N TYR A 77 10.51 20.26 -22.09
CA TYR A 77 10.89 21.59 -22.54
C TYR A 77 10.32 22.70 -21.64
N TYR A 78 9.00 22.67 -21.39
CA TYR A 78 8.35 23.69 -20.55
C TYR A 78 8.77 23.59 -19.09
N LEU A 79 8.90 22.37 -18.54
CA LEU A 79 9.31 22.14 -17.15
C LEU A 79 10.78 22.54 -16.92
N GLU A 80 11.68 22.28 -17.87
CA GLU A 80 13.08 22.72 -17.80
C GLU A 80 13.20 24.23 -17.79
N LYS A 81 12.45 24.92 -18.66
CA LYS A 81 12.41 26.39 -18.67
C LYS A 81 11.88 26.95 -17.35
N ALA A 82 10.81 26.34 -16.80
CA ALA A 82 10.28 26.75 -15.51
C ALA A 82 11.33 26.57 -14.41
N LEU A 83 12.01 25.43 -14.36
CA LEU A 83 13.05 25.12 -13.37
C LEU A 83 14.25 26.07 -13.48
N GLN A 84 14.74 26.33 -14.71
CA GLN A 84 15.84 27.24 -14.93
C GLN A 84 15.51 28.65 -14.44
N LEU A 85 14.36 29.18 -14.82
CA LEU A 85 13.92 30.50 -14.40
C LEU A 85 13.73 30.58 -12.89
N SER A 86 13.11 29.56 -12.26
CA SER A 86 12.94 29.48 -10.81
C SER A 86 14.29 29.48 -10.07
N LYS A 87 15.33 28.83 -10.64
CA LYS A 87 16.69 28.83 -10.07
C LYS A 87 17.35 30.20 -10.18
N ILE A 88 17.18 30.91 -11.30
CA ILE A 88 17.68 32.28 -11.50
C ILE A 88 17.05 33.21 -10.47
N GLU A 89 15.73 33.11 -10.27
CA GLU A 89 14.97 33.93 -9.31
C GLU A 89 15.17 33.47 -7.84
N LYS A 90 15.90 32.36 -7.62
CA LYS A 90 16.07 31.72 -6.30
C LYS A 90 14.75 31.41 -5.60
N ASP A 91 13.72 31.11 -6.37
CA ASP A 91 12.37 30.81 -5.92
C ASP A 91 12.25 29.31 -5.54
N SER A 92 12.55 29.02 -4.28
CA SER A 92 12.49 27.66 -3.74
C SER A 92 11.09 27.00 -3.91
N PHE A 93 10.03 27.80 -3.85
CA PHE A 93 8.64 27.30 -4.02
C PHE A 93 8.44 26.73 -5.42
N ASN A 94 8.79 27.50 -6.44
CA ASN A 94 8.61 27.07 -7.81
C ASN A 94 9.65 26.04 -8.24
N ILE A 95 10.84 26.00 -7.65
CA ILE A 95 11.80 24.91 -7.83
C ILE A 95 11.18 23.57 -7.35
N ILE A 96 10.58 23.54 -6.15
CA ILE A 96 9.90 22.36 -5.62
C ILE A 96 8.75 21.93 -6.54
N ARG A 97 7.94 22.89 -7.02
CA ARG A 97 6.84 22.59 -7.95
C ARG A 97 7.35 22.00 -9.27
N ALA A 98 8.42 22.56 -9.84
CA ALA A 98 9.02 22.05 -11.07
C ALA A 98 9.52 20.61 -10.91
N TYR A 99 10.29 20.32 -9.87
CA TYR A 99 10.76 18.97 -9.59
C TYR A 99 9.62 17.99 -9.33
N ASN A 100 8.57 18.41 -8.64
CA ASN A 100 7.38 17.60 -8.47
C ASN A 100 6.68 17.28 -9.81
N ARG A 101 6.65 18.23 -10.76
CA ARG A 101 6.10 17.98 -12.12
C ARG A 101 6.98 17.02 -12.91
N PHE A 102 8.30 17.12 -12.81
CA PHE A 102 9.21 16.12 -13.38
C PHE A 102 8.98 14.74 -12.79
N SER A 103 8.81 14.64 -11.46
CA SER A 103 8.49 13.39 -10.81
C SER A 103 7.19 12.77 -11.34
N VAL A 104 6.15 13.59 -11.59
CA VAL A 104 4.88 13.13 -12.19
C VAL A 104 5.07 12.71 -13.66
N LEU A 105 5.87 13.44 -14.44
CA LEU A 105 6.20 13.06 -15.82
C LEU A 105 6.88 11.69 -15.87
N GLU A 106 7.92 11.48 -15.05
CA GLU A 106 8.63 10.19 -15.01
C GLU A 106 7.73 9.06 -14.55
N LYS A 107 6.83 9.31 -13.60
CA LYS A 107 5.81 8.35 -13.17
C LYS A 107 4.89 7.97 -14.34
N TYR A 108 4.47 8.94 -15.15
CA TYR A 108 3.66 8.68 -16.35
C TYR A 108 4.40 7.84 -17.39
N LEU A 109 5.73 8.00 -17.48
CA LEU A 109 6.61 7.22 -18.34
C LEU A 109 7.03 5.87 -17.70
N GLU A 110 6.42 5.49 -16.58
CA GLU A 110 6.73 4.25 -15.83
C GLU A 110 8.21 4.15 -15.38
N ASN A 111 8.87 5.30 -15.22
CA ASN A 111 10.26 5.38 -14.77
C ASN A 111 10.35 5.69 -13.28
N ASP A 112 10.12 4.68 -12.44
CA ASP A 112 10.03 4.83 -11.00
C ASP A 112 11.33 5.35 -10.37
N LEU A 113 12.51 4.98 -10.90
CA LEU A 113 13.80 5.46 -10.39
C LEU A 113 13.98 6.96 -10.60
N ASN A 114 13.61 7.47 -11.76
CA ASN A 114 13.65 8.90 -12.01
C ASN A 114 12.54 9.64 -11.24
N THR A 115 11.38 9.03 -11.06
CA THR A 115 10.32 9.55 -10.18
C THR A 115 10.87 9.80 -8.78
N LEU A 116 11.59 8.84 -8.20
CA LEU A 116 12.25 8.97 -6.89
C LEU A 116 13.30 10.08 -6.91
N LYS A 117 14.17 10.11 -7.92
CA LYS A 117 15.24 11.11 -8.06
C LYS A 117 14.69 12.54 -8.06
N TYR A 118 13.65 12.81 -8.86
CA TYR A 118 13.08 14.16 -8.92
C TYR A 118 12.30 14.51 -7.65
N ALA A 119 11.62 13.55 -7.01
CA ALA A 119 10.99 13.78 -5.73
C ALA A 119 12.02 14.08 -4.63
N ASP A 120 13.16 13.39 -4.61
CA ASP A 120 14.28 13.69 -3.69
C ASP A 120 14.86 15.08 -3.94
N SER A 121 15.00 15.49 -5.20
CA SER A 121 15.42 16.85 -5.54
C SER A 121 14.43 17.90 -5.01
N ALA A 122 13.12 17.66 -5.09
CA ALA A 122 12.12 18.54 -4.51
C ALA A 122 12.25 18.64 -2.98
N LEU A 123 12.53 17.52 -2.29
CA LEU A 123 12.70 17.46 -0.85
C LEU A 123 13.98 18.16 -0.37
N GLU A 124 15.05 18.08 -1.13
CA GLU A 124 16.32 18.78 -0.84
C GLU A 124 16.10 20.30 -0.77
N TYR A 125 15.42 20.87 -1.78
CA TYR A 125 15.04 22.29 -1.76
C TYR A 125 14.01 22.61 -0.68
N GLY A 126 13.08 21.68 -0.38
CA GLY A 126 12.09 21.83 0.69
C GLY A 126 12.72 21.88 2.08
N SER A 127 13.82 21.18 2.32
CA SER A 127 14.53 21.18 3.62
C SER A 127 15.25 22.49 3.91
N SER A 128 15.67 23.21 2.89
CA SER A 128 16.38 24.50 2.98
C SER A 128 15.42 25.71 2.96
N ALA A 129 14.16 25.51 2.58
CA ALA A 129 13.16 26.57 2.47
C ALA A 129 12.49 26.86 3.81
N ASN A 130 12.11 28.14 4.02
CA ASN A 130 11.22 28.51 5.11
C ASN A 130 9.93 27.68 5.06
N GLN A 131 9.39 27.32 6.23
CA GLN A 131 8.27 26.35 6.45
C GLN A 131 6.97 26.58 5.65
N LYS A 132 6.94 27.51 4.69
CA LYS A 132 5.74 27.87 3.91
C LYS A 132 5.38 26.92 2.76
N HIS A 133 6.13 25.82 2.55
CA HIS A 133 5.96 24.96 1.38
C HIS A 133 5.49 23.54 1.71
N PHE A 134 4.70 23.40 2.78
CA PHE A 134 4.24 22.09 3.27
C PHE A 134 3.55 21.25 2.19
N ALA A 135 2.66 21.84 1.41
CA ALA A 135 1.97 21.12 0.34
C ALA A 135 2.93 20.57 -0.74
N GLY A 136 3.92 21.36 -1.15
CA GLY A 136 4.93 20.93 -2.13
C GLY A 136 5.83 19.79 -1.62
N ILE A 137 6.24 19.87 -0.35
CA ILE A 137 7.02 18.82 0.33
C ILE A 137 6.18 17.55 0.48
N ALA A 138 4.92 17.69 0.89
CA ALA A 138 3.99 16.58 1.01
C ALA A 138 3.79 15.87 -0.33
N TYR A 139 3.61 16.66 -1.41
CA TYR A 139 3.43 16.11 -2.76
C TYR A 139 4.68 15.34 -3.24
N ALA A 140 5.89 15.82 -2.91
CA ALA A 140 7.12 15.08 -3.19
C ALA A 140 7.17 13.74 -2.43
N HIS A 141 6.78 13.72 -1.15
CA HIS A 141 6.65 12.47 -0.40
C HIS A 141 5.57 11.56 -0.99
N SER A 142 4.44 12.09 -1.45
CA SER A 142 3.40 11.29 -2.12
C SER A 142 3.93 10.66 -3.42
N ASN A 143 4.66 11.40 -4.25
CA ASN A 143 5.30 10.85 -5.45
C ASN A 143 6.29 9.73 -5.11
N LYS A 144 7.11 9.89 -4.05
CA LYS A 144 7.95 8.78 -3.55
C LYS A 144 7.13 7.57 -3.12
N GLY A 145 6.05 7.81 -2.40
CA GLY A 145 5.12 6.77 -1.98
C GLY A 145 4.57 5.97 -3.16
N LEU A 146 4.16 6.66 -4.22
CA LEU A 146 3.68 6.02 -5.45
C LEU A 146 4.78 5.20 -6.14
N ALA A 147 5.97 5.76 -6.34
CA ALA A 147 7.09 5.05 -6.97
C ALA A 147 7.48 3.79 -6.16
N TYR A 148 7.60 3.91 -4.84
CA TYR A 148 7.87 2.75 -4.00
C TYR A 148 6.76 1.69 -4.04
N ASN A 149 5.50 2.10 -4.20
CA ASN A 149 4.38 1.17 -4.37
C ASN A 149 4.50 0.37 -5.68
N TYR A 150 4.85 1.01 -6.80
CA TYR A 150 5.11 0.32 -8.07
C TYR A 150 6.32 -0.62 -8.00
N LEU A 151 7.35 -0.24 -7.23
CA LEU A 151 8.51 -1.10 -6.95
C LEU A 151 8.23 -2.18 -5.89
N GLU A 152 6.97 -2.36 -5.47
CA GLU A 152 6.53 -3.30 -4.43
C GLU A 152 7.23 -3.14 -3.07
N ARG A 153 7.82 -1.95 -2.81
CA ARG A 153 8.43 -1.57 -1.54
C ARG A 153 7.37 -0.92 -0.64
N PHE A 154 6.40 -1.72 -0.22
CA PHE A 154 5.24 -1.24 0.56
C PHE A 154 5.63 -0.60 1.89
N ASP A 155 6.74 -1.02 2.49
CA ASP A 155 7.34 -0.44 3.69
C ASP A 155 7.74 1.04 3.49
N LEU A 156 8.50 1.32 2.42
CA LEU A 156 8.95 2.68 2.07
C LEU A 156 7.81 3.54 1.52
N SER A 157 6.88 2.90 0.81
CA SER A 157 5.67 3.55 0.32
C SER A 157 4.83 4.06 1.49
N LEU A 158 4.55 3.20 2.48
CA LEU A 158 3.83 3.58 3.70
C LEU A 158 4.50 4.77 4.41
N GLU A 159 5.81 4.66 4.68
CA GLU A 159 6.57 5.70 5.35
C GLU A 159 6.46 7.04 4.61
N SER A 160 6.56 7.00 3.28
CA SER A 160 6.47 8.19 2.43
C SER A 160 5.09 8.85 2.53
N PHE A 161 4.00 8.10 2.44
CA PHE A 161 2.65 8.66 2.59
C PHE A 161 2.34 9.13 4.00
N LEU A 162 2.87 8.47 5.05
CA LEU A 162 2.75 8.95 6.43
C LEU A 162 3.49 10.28 6.62
N LYS A 163 4.67 10.43 6.02
CA LYS A 163 5.40 11.71 5.99
C LYS A 163 4.61 12.79 5.24
N ALA A 164 4.06 12.48 4.07
CA ALA A 164 3.21 13.40 3.33
C ALA A 164 2.04 13.89 4.20
N ASN A 165 1.30 13.00 4.85
CA ASN A 165 0.21 13.36 5.76
C ASN A 165 0.68 14.25 6.90
N SER A 166 1.88 14.02 7.45
CA SER A 166 2.42 14.84 8.54
C SER A 166 2.65 16.31 8.13
N PHE A 167 2.94 16.56 6.86
CA PHE A 167 3.08 17.90 6.31
C PHE A 167 1.71 18.51 5.96
N LEU A 168 0.82 17.74 5.32
CA LEU A 168 -0.52 18.21 4.96
C LEU A 168 -1.37 18.61 6.18
N LEU A 169 -1.25 17.87 7.29
CA LEU A 169 -1.96 18.17 8.53
C LEU A 169 -1.48 19.45 9.22
N LYS A 170 -0.29 19.99 8.88
CA LYS A 170 0.20 21.26 9.42
C LYS A 170 -0.51 22.48 8.83
N ASP A 171 -1.06 22.33 7.63
CA ASP A 171 -1.69 23.45 6.89
C ASP A 171 -2.97 22.97 6.16
N ALA A 172 -3.82 22.27 6.89
CA ALA A 172 -5.06 21.69 6.34
C ALA A 172 -6.20 22.72 6.22
N GLN A 173 -5.89 23.98 5.91
CA GLN A 173 -6.92 25.04 5.81
C GLN A 173 -7.48 25.16 4.40
N ASP A 174 -6.64 25.12 3.38
CA ASP A 174 -7.04 25.29 1.99
C ASP A 174 -7.60 24.00 1.36
N ILE A 175 -8.39 24.16 0.30
CA ILE A 175 -9.04 23.05 -0.43
C ILE A 175 -8.01 22.13 -1.06
N GLN A 176 -6.95 22.66 -1.65
CA GLN A 176 -5.93 21.87 -2.33
C GLN A 176 -5.18 20.93 -1.37
N THR A 177 -4.80 21.43 -0.20
CA THR A 177 -4.16 20.62 0.85
C THR A 177 -5.09 19.51 1.34
N LYS A 178 -6.39 19.80 1.50
CA LYS A 178 -7.39 18.80 1.87
C LYS A 178 -7.58 17.75 0.77
N THR A 179 -7.57 18.15 -0.49
CA THR A 179 -7.62 17.24 -1.65
C THR A 179 -6.45 16.26 -1.61
N TYR A 180 -5.22 16.76 -1.48
CA TYR A 180 -4.03 15.90 -1.34
C TYR A 180 -4.09 14.99 -0.11
N LEU A 181 -4.68 15.45 0.98
CA LEU A 181 -4.85 14.64 2.18
C LEU A 181 -5.84 13.48 1.95
N ALA A 182 -6.95 13.73 1.26
CA ALA A 182 -7.92 12.71 0.89
C ALA A 182 -7.29 11.67 -0.06
N GLU A 183 -6.58 12.11 -1.10
CA GLU A 183 -5.84 11.27 -2.04
C GLU A 183 -4.82 10.38 -1.29
N ASN A 184 -4.06 10.97 -0.39
CA ASN A 184 -3.05 10.26 0.39
C ASN A 184 -3.66 9.17 1.29
N TYR A 185 -4.82 9.43 1.91
CA TYR A 185 -5.52 8.38 2.66
C TYR A 185 -5.99 7.25 1.77
N THR A 186 -6.39 7.52 0.52
CA THR A 186 -6.72 6.49 -0.47
C THR A 186 -5.49 5.65 -0.82
N HIS A 187 -4.31 6.26 -0.99
CA HIS A 187 -3.07 5.52 -1.22
C HIS A 187 -2.67 4.66 -0.02
N LEU A 188 -2.76 5.17 1.20
CA LEU A 188 -2.54 4.39 2.42
C LEU A 188 -3.48 3.17 2.47
N ALA A 189 -4.75 3.35 2.13
CA ALA A 189 -5.70 2.25 2.07
C ALA A 189 -5.28 1.17 1.05
N LYS A 190 -4.79 1.55 -0.13
CA LYS A 190 -4.28 0.62 -1.14
C LYS A 190 -3.10 -0.21 -0.59
N ILE A 191 -2.18 0.41 0.16
CA ILE A 191 -1.05 -0.31 0.80
C ILE A 191 -1.55 -1.29 1.86
N TYR A 192 -2.42 -0.86 2.77
CA TYR A 192 -2.95 -1.76 3.80
C TYR A 192 -3.76 -2.92 3.19
N SER A 193 -4.49 -2.66 2.12
CA SER A 193 -5.21 -3.71 1.39
C SER A 193 -4.25 -4.71 0.72
N SER A 194 -3.13 -4.26 0.14
CA SER A 194 -2.16 -5.15 -0.50
C SER A 194 -1.52 -6.14 0.48
N ILE A 195 -1.40 -5.76 1.76
CA ILE A 195 -0.93 -6.65 2.84
C ILE A 195 -2.08 -7.37 3.58
N LYS A 196 -3.31 -7.28 3.05
CA LYS A 196 -4.53 -7.88 3.62
C LYS A 196 -4.87 -7.36 5.03
N ASN A 197 -4.56 -6.11 5.33
CA ASN A 197 -5.03 -5.39 6.51
C ASN A 197 -6.26 -4.55 6.14
N ASN A 198 -7.37 -5.24 5.89
CA ASN A 198 -8.60 -4.64 5.36
C ASN A 198 -9.27 -3.67 6.34
N GLU A 199 -9.13 -3.89 7.64
CA GLU A 199 -9.69 -3.02 8.69
C GLU A 199 -9.06 -1.61 8.62
N THR A 200 -7.73 -1.53 8.70
CA THR A 200 -7.00 -0.26 8.60
C THR A 200 -7.19 0.40 7.23
N ALA A 201 -7.28 -0.41 6.15
CA ALA A 201 -7.57 0.11 4.82
C ALA A 201 -8.93 0.83 4.77
N LEU A 202 -9.98 0.22 5.32
CA LEU A 202 -11.32 0.82 5.39
C LEU A 202 -11.37 2.06 6.27
N GLU A 203 -10.61 2.12 7.37
CA GLU A 203 -10.46 3.33 8.19
C GLU A 203 -9.84 4.49 7.39
N CYS A 204 -8.81 4.21 6.61
CA CYS A 204 -8.19 5.21 5.74
C CYS A 204 -9.19 5.73 4.70
N ILE A 205 -9.97 4.85 4.06
CA ILE A 205 -11.00 5.25 3.10
C ILE A 205 -12.11 6.09 3.75
N LYS A 206 -12.54 5.77 4.97
CA LYS A 206 -13.51 6.59 5.71
C LYS A 206 -12.97 8.02 5.93
N LYS A 207 -11.68 8.17 6.27
CA LYS A 207 -11.03 9.49 6.41
C LYS A 207 -11.00 10.23 5.07
N SER A 208 -10.59 9.56 3.98
CA SER A 208 -10.61 10.13 2.63
C SER A 208 -12.02 10.62 2.25
N LEU A 209 -13.04 9.77 2.39
CA LEU A 209 -14.44 10.13 2.11
C LEU A 209 -14.95 11.30 2.94
N THR A 210 -14.57 11.36 4.22
CA THR A 210 -14.99 12.47 5.10
C THR A 210 -14.40 13.80 4.60
N ILE A 211 -13.14 13.80 4.23
CA ILE A 211 -12.43 14.99 3.77
C ILE A 211 -12.93 15.41 2.38
N SER A 212 -12.92 14.48 1.41
CA SER A 212 -13.25 14.78 0.01
C SER A 212 -14.69 15.24 -0.16
N LYS A 213 -15.64 14.65 0.58
CA LYS A 213 -17.04 15.11 0.58
C LYS A 213 -17.21 16.50 1.20
N ALA A 214 -16.46 16.83 2.24
CA ALA A 214 -16.55 18.14 2.91
C ALA A 214 -16.08 19.32 2.03
N ILE A 215 -15.32 19.01 0.95
CA ILE A 215 -14.78 20.02 0.02
C ILE A 215 -15.29 19.84 -1.41
N ASP A 216 -16.29 18.99 -1.63
CA ASP A 216 -16.85 18.66 -2.94
C ASP A 216 -15.79 18.16 -3.97
N ALA A 217 -14.75 17.47 -3.48
CA ALA A 217 -13.72 16.86 -4.29
C ALA A 217 -14.26 15.57 -4.92
N TYR A 218 -14.97 15.71 -6.04
CA TYR A 218 -15.71 14.61 -6.67
C TYR A 218 -14.80 13.49 -7.19
N TRP A 219 -13.63 13.83 -7.73
CA TRP A 219 -12.65 12.84 -8.21
C TRP A 219 -12.20 11.93 -7.06
N GLU A 220 -11.71 12.50 -5.96
CA GLU A 220 -11.18 11.79 -4.79
C GLU A 220 -12.27 10.99 -4.07
N THR A 221 -13.50 11.54 -4.06
CA THR A 221 -14.67 10.82 -3.55
C THR A 221 -14.99 9.61 -4.43
N GLY A 222 -14.88 9.76 -5.75
CA GLY A 222 -15.02 8.69 -6.72
C GLY A 222 -13.99 7.59 -6.50
N GLU A 223 -12.70 7.92 -6.36
CA GLU A 223 -11.62 6.98 -6.08
C GLU A 223 -11.82 6.22 -4.75
N SER A 224 -12.31 6.91 -3.72
CA SER A 224 -12.61 6.26 -2.45
C SER A 224 -13.74 5.25 -2.58
N TYR A 225 -14.79 5.54 -3.35
CA TYR A 225 -15.85 4.58 -3.64
C TYR A 225 -15.37 3.46 -4.57
N GLU A 226 -14.46 3.74 -5.49
CA GLU A 226 -13.79 2.74 -6.32
C GLU A 226 -13.00 1.75 -5.45
N PHE A 227 -12.28 2.23 -4.44
CA PHE A 227 -11.64 1.34 -3.48
C PHE A 227 -12.65 0.45 -2.74
N MET A 228 -13.77 1.03 -2.28
CA MET A 228 -14.83 0.28 -1.60
C MET A 228 -15.41 -0.81 -2.51
N PHE A 229 -15.65 -0.48 -3.79
CA PHE A 229 -16.12 -1.47 -4.75
C PHE A 229 -15.11 -2.59 -4.93
N ALA A 230 -13.81 -2.28 -5.11
CA ALA A 230 -12.77 -3.28 -5.31
C ALA A 230 -12.66 -4.22 -4.09
N HIS A 231 -12.70 -3.66 -2.88
CA HIS A 231 -12.71 -4.43 -1.64
C HIS A 231 -13.87 -5.43 -1.59
N TYR A 232 -15.11 -4.99 -1.83
CA TYR A 232 -16.28 -5.87 -1.78
C TYR A 232 -16.35 -6.84 -2.96
N PHE A 233 -15.77 -6.48 -4.11
CA PHE A 233 -15.61 -7.38 -5.24
C PHE A 233 -14.68 -8.55 -4.91
N ASP A 234 -13.53 -8.27 -4.29
CA ASP A 234 -12.57 -9.29 -3.84
C ASP A 234 -13.19 -10.22 -2.78
N GLU A 235 -13.98 -9.66 -1.87
CA GLU A 235 -14.75 -10.43 -0.87
C GLU A 235 -15.95 -11.18 -1.48
N LYS A 236 -16.16 -11.08 -2.80
CA LYS A 236 -17.29 -11.66 -3.54
C LYS A 236 -18.69 -11.17 -3.08
N GLN A 237 -18.72 -10.03 -2.42
CA GLN A 237 -19.95 -9.37 -1.98
C GLN A 237 -20.50 -8.48 -3.12
N TYR A 238 -20.91 -9.11 -4.22
CA TYR A 238 -21.22 -8.42 -5.48
C TYR A 238 -22.34 -7.38 -5.39
N ALA A 239 -23.30 -7.56 -4.48
CA ALA A 239 -24.36 -6.56 -4.27
C ALA A 239 -23.82 -5.25 -3.68
N LEU A 240 -22.90 -5.35 -2.70
CA LEU A 240 -22.22 -4.17 -2.14
C LEU A 240 -21.25 -3.56 -3.15
N ALA A 241 -20.47 -4.39 -3.86
CA ALA A 241 -19.60 -3.92 -4.93
C ALA A 241 -20.40 -3.10 -5.97
N GLN A 242 -21.56 -3.59 -6.40
CA GLN A 242 -22.45 -2.89 -7.33
C GLN A 242 -22.91 -1.53 -6.78
N LYS A 243 -23.31 -1.47 -5.51
CA LYS A 243 -23.70 -0.21 -4.85
C LYS A 243 -22.57 0.84 -4.88
N TYR A 244 -21.35 0.40 -4.62
CA TYR A 244 -20.20 1.32 -4.63
C TYR A 244 -19.77 1.71 -6.05
N ILE A 245 -19.94 0.84 -7.05
CA ILE A 245 -19.83 1.22 -8.47
C ILE A 245 -20.81 2.36 -8.80
N ASP A 246 -22.08 2.27 -8.38
CA ASP A 246 -23.08 3.30 -8.63
C ASP A 246 -22.69 4.63 -7.96
N SER A 247 -22.18 4.55 -6.73
CA SER A 247 -21.69 5.73 -5.99
C SER A 247 -20.46 6.37 -6.66
N ALA A 248 -19.47 5.57 -7.05
CA ALA A 248 -18.27 6.04 -7.74
C ALA A 248 -18.61 6.65 -9.10
N GLN A 249 -19.49 6.02 -9.87
CA GLN A 249 -19.95 6.51 -11.17
C GLN A 249 -20.64 7.88 -11.05
N THR A 250 -21.46 8.08 -10.01
CA THR A 250 -22.09 9.37 -9.74
C THR A 250 -21.05 10.46 -9.47
N MET A 251 -20.00 10.15 -8.74
CA MET A 251 -18.93 11.10 -8.43
C MET A 251 -18.06 11.37 -9.65
N TYR A 252 -17.68 10.34 -10.41
CA TYR A 252 -16.91 10.50 -11.63
C TYR A 252 -17.68 11.26 -12.72
N ALA A 253 -19.01 11.12 -12.77
CA ALA A 253 -19.83 11.94 -13.66
C ALA A 253 -19.77 13.44 -13.30
N LYS A 254 -19.81 13.76 -11.98
CA LYS A 254 -19.65 15.15 -11.52
C LYS A 254 -18.23 15.70 -11.74
N ALA A 255 -17.23 14.82 -11.74
CA ALA A 255 -15.83 15.16 -11.98
C ALA A 255 -15.47 15.12 -13.49
N GLU A 256 -16.43 14.87 -14.38
CA GLU A 256 -16.24 14.70 -15.83
C GLU A 256 -15.18 13.63 -16.20
N ASN A 257 -14.99 12.65 -15.29
CA ASN A 257 -14.03 11.55 -15.47
C ASN A 257 -14.62 10.43 -16.32
N VAL A 258 -14.55 10.59 -17.63
CA VAL A 258 -15.06 9.60 -18.60
C VAL A 258 -14.34 8.25 -18.46
N GLN A 259 -13.01 8.27 -18.27
CA GLN A 259 -12.20 7.05 -18.12
C GLN A 259 -12.59 6.26 -16.88
N GLY A 260 -12.80 6.94 -15.76
CA GLY A 260 -13.29 6.31 -14.52
C GLY A 260 -14.66 5.66 -14.70
N ILE A 261 -15.58 6.31 -15.44
CA ILE A 261 -16.89 5.75 -15.75
C ILE A 261 -16.77 4.48 -16.62
N GLN A 262 -15.90 4.50 -17.64
CA GLN A 262 -15.63 3.33 -18.50
C GLN A 262 -15.03 2.18 -17.70
N PHE A 263 -14.07 2.48 -16.82
CA PHE A 263 -13.48 1.50 -15.91
C PHE A 263 -14.53 0.82 -15.02
N LEU A 264 -15.42 1.59 -14.39
CA LEU A 264 -16.49 1.06 -13.55
C LEU A 264 -17.50 0.23 -14.34
N ALA A 265 -17.83 0.65 -15.57
CA ALA A 265 -18.73 -0.11 -16.43
C ALA A 265 -18.16 -1.49 -16.78
N LYS A 266 -16.85 -1.59 -17.03
CA LYS A 266 -16.14 -2.84 -17.24
C LYS A 266 -16.29 -3.78 -16.03
N TYR A 267 -16.05 -3.31 -14.82
CA TYR A 267 -16.19 -4.13 -13.60
C TYR A 267 -17.65 -4.51 -13.31
N ARG A 268 -18.61 -3.64 -13.63
CA ARG A 268 -20.03 -3.98 -13.59
C ARG A 268 -20.35 -5.17 -14.48
N ALA A 269 -19.82 -5.18 -15.68
CA ALA A 269 -19.99 -6.31 -16.59
C ALA A 269 -19.29 -7.57 -16.07
N GLU A 270 -18.11 -7.43 -15.44
CA GLU A 270 -17.42 -8.56 -14.81
C GLU A 270 -18.23 -9.16 -13.64
N ILE A 271 -18.85 -8.33 -12.79
CA ILE A 271 -19.76 -8.79 -11.74
C ILE A 271 -20.89 -9.64 -12.34
N TYR A 272 -21.49 -9.18 -13.44
CA TYR A 272 -22.53 -9.96 -14.10
C TYR A 272 -22.02 -11.31 -14.61
N LEU A 273 -20.80 -11.39 -15.14
CA LEU A 273 -20.19 -12.67 -15.51
C LEU A 273 -19.95 -13.57 -14.29
N LYS A 274 -19.44 -13.03 -13.19
CA LYS A 274 -19.25 -13.79 -11.93
C LYS A 274 -20.57 -14.32 -11.36
N GLN A 275 -21.66 -13.59 -11.58
CA GLN A 275 -23.04 -14.01 -11.21
C GLN A 275 -23.69 -14.92 -12.26
N ASN A 276 -22.95 -15.35 -13.29
CA ASN A 276 -23.47 -16.14 -14.42
C ASN A 276 -24.63 -15.46 -15.18
N LYS A 277 -24.54 -14.13 -15.36
CA LYS A 277 -25.51 -13.30 -16.09
C LYS A 277 -24.86 -12.68 -17.35
N PRO A 278 -24.38 -13.49 -18.30
CA PRO A 278 -23.66 -12.99 -19.47
C PRO A 278 -24.50 -12.07 -20.38
N ASP A 279 -25.83 -12.24 -20.38
CA ASP A 279 -26.73 -11.40 -21.17
C ASP A 279 -26.76 -9.94 -20.71
N LEU A 280 -26.47 -9.66 -19.44
CA LEU A 280 -26.32 -8.31 -18.91
C LEU A 280 -24.90 -7.74 -19.13
N ALA A 281 -23.90 -8.61 -19.19
CA ALA A 281 -22.50 -8.20 -19.38
C ALA A 281 -22.16 -7.84 -20.82
N ILE A 282 -22.64 -8.64 -21.79
CA ILE A 282 -22.33 -8.50 -23.21
C ILE A 282 -22.64 -7.09 -23.73
N PRO A 283 -23.84 -6.51 -23.56
CA PRO A 283 -24.16 -5.19 -24.09
C PRO A 283 -23.22 -4.08 -23.56
N ILE A 284 -22.80 -4.19 -22.31
CA ILE A 284 -21.89 -3.21 -21.70
C ILE A 284 -20.52 -3.28 -22.40
N TYR A 285 -19.98 -4.50 -22.59
CA TYR A 285 -18.69 -4.65 -23.27
C TYR A 285 -18.74 -4.35 -24.75
N ASP A 286 -19.85 -4.65 -25.41
CA ASP A 286 -20.03 -4.26 -26.82
C ASP A 286 -20.02 -2.72 -26.95
N ALA A 287 -20.69 -1.99 -26.03
CA ALA A 287 -20.67 -0.53 -26.04
C ALA A 287 -19.25 0.03 -25.77
N LEU A 288 -18.54 -0.48 -24.76
CA LEU A 288 -17.16 -0.08 -24.48
C LEU A 288 -16.25 -0.36 -25.68
N LEU A 289 -16.37 -1.54 -26.29
CA LEU A 289 -15.56 -1.92 -27.44
C LEU A 289 -15.80 -1.01 -28.68
N GLN A 290 -17.00 -0.46 -28.87
CA GLN A 290 -17.26 0.49 -29.95
C GLN A 290 -16.56 1.84 -29.69
N LEU A 291 -16.48 2.28 -28.43
CA LEU A 291 -15.72 3.48 -28.06
C LEU A 291 -14.22 3.24 -28.27
N ASP A 292 -13.69 2.13 -27.77
CA ASP A 292 -12.26 1.78 -27.85
C ASP A 292 -11.79 1.58 -29.31
N LYS A 293 -12.66 1.08 -30.21
CA LYS A 293 -12.36 0.98 -31.66
C LYS A 293 -12.12 2.32 -32.32
N LYS A 294 -12.76 3.37 -31.84
CA LYS A 294 -12.58 4.72 -32.34
C LYS A 294 -11.17 5.24 -31.99
N ASP A 295 -10.69 4.89 -30.80
CA ASP A 295 -9.37 5.33 -30.32
C ASP A 295 -8.23 4.41 -30.79
N GLY A 296 -8.55 3.19 -31.23
CA GLY A 296 -7.61 2.24 -31.86
C GLY A 296 -6.55 1.64 -30.94
N VAL A 297 -6.74 1.71 -29.62
CA VAL A 297 -5.74 1.27 -28.64
C VAL A 297 -5.74 -0.26 -28.49
N ALA A 298 -4.72 -0.91 -29.03
CA ALA A 298 -4.67 -2.37 -29.19
C ALA A 298 -4.81 -3.13 -27.86
N TYR A 299 -4.22 -2.64 -26.74
CA TYR A 299 -4.31 -3.34 -25.47
C TYR A 299 -5.75 -3.32 -24.89
N ILE A 300 -6.48 -2.19 -25.03
CA ILE A 300 -7.88 -2.07 -24.58
C ILE A 300 -8.78 -2.98 -25.41
N LEU A 301 -8.59 -2.96 -26.74
CA LEU A 301 -9.33 -3.84 -27.65
C LEU A 301 -9.10 -5.33 -27.33
N THR A 302 -7.87 -5.72 -27.00
CA THR A 302 -7.54 -7.09 -26.59
C THR A 302 -8.37 -7.53 -25.37
N GLU A 303 -8.45 -6.66 -24.39
CA GLU A 303 -9.19 -6.93 -23.15
C GLU A 303 -10.69 -7.07 -23.42
N GLY A 304 -11.29 -6.13 -24.18
CA GLY A 304 -12.69 -6.15 -24.57
C GLY A 304 -13.07 -7.43 -25.34
N TYR A 305 -12.28 -7.82 -26.32
CA TYR A 305 -12.52 -9.06 -27.08
C TYR A 305 -12.36 -10.32 -26.21
N THR A 306 -11.36 -10.35 -25.31
CA THR A 306 -11.16 -11.47 -24.38
C THR A 306 -12.35 -11.61 -23.45
N PHE A 307 -12.91 -10.49 -22.96
CA PHE A 307 -14.07 -10.50 -22.09
C PHE A 307 -15.33 -11.02 -22.82
N LEU A 308 -15.59 -10.55 -24.04
CA LEU A 308 -16.70 -11.06 -24.85
C LEU A 308 -16.55 -12.56 -25.12
N SER A 309 -15.31 -13.04 -25.35
CA SER A 309 -15.04 -14.48 -25.43
C SER A 309 -15.44 -15.22 -24.14
N LYS A 310 -15.09 -14.68 -22.96
CA LYS A 310 -15.53 -15.25 -21.66
C LYS A 310 -17.06 -15.29 -21.55
N ALA A 311 -17.73 -14.18 -21.90
CA ALA A 311 -19.18 -14.06 -21.84
C ALA A 311 -19.89 -15.09 -22.74
N TYR A 312 -19.42 -15.24 -23.98
CA TYR A 312 -19.98 -16.23 -24.89
C TYR A 312 -19.63 -17.67 -24.54
N THR A 313 -18.49 -17.90 -23.86
CA THR A 313 -18.16 -19.22 -23.28
C THR A 313 -19.18 -19.60 -22.22
N ASN A 314 -19.54 -18.67 -21.32
CA ASN A 314 -20.57 -18.91 -20.29
C ASN A 314 -21.96 -19.20 -20.89
N LYS A 315 -22.22 -18.69 -22.09
CA LYS A 315 -23.45 -19.01 -22.87
C LYS A 315 -23.33 -20.29 -23.69
N ASN A 316 -22.26 -21.05 -23.59
CA ASN A 316 -21.94 -22.23 -24.42
C ASN A 316 -21.89 -21.93 -25.93
N LYS A 317 -21.73 -20.65 -26.33
CA LYS A 317 -21.62 -20.23 -27.73
C LYS A 317 -20.14 -20.27 -28.17
N PHE A 318 -19.52 -21.45 -28.14
CA PHE A 318 -18.08 -21.64 -28.32
C PHE A 318 -17.52 -21.17 -29.67
N LYS A 319 -18.31 -21.25 -30.75
CA LYS A 319 -17.89 -20.71 -32.06
C LYS A 319 -17.69 -19.18 -32.01
N LEU A 320 -18.65 -18.49 -31.36
CA LEU A 320 -18.60 -17.04 -31.22
C LEU A 320 -17.53 -16.61 -30.22
N ALA A 321 -17.39 -17.36 -29.11
CA ALA A 321 -16.31 -17.17 -28.16
C ALA A 321 -14.92 -17.27 -28.81
N ALA A 322 -14.71 -18.28 -29.66
CA ALA A 322 -13.45 -18.45 -30.41
C ALA A 322 -13.22 -17.28 -31.36
N LYS A 323 -14.24 -16.82 -32.12
CA LYS A 323 -14.15 -15.66 -33.02
C LYS A 323 -13.66 -14.41 -32.30
N TYR A 324 -14.25 -14.10 -31.15
CA TYR A 324 -13.81 -12.95 -30.33
C TYR A 324 -12.38 -13.14 -29.81
N LEU A 325 -12.01 -14.37 -29.44
CA LEU A 325 -10.66 -14.66 -28.95
C LEU A 325 -9.60 -14.53 -30.06
N ASP A 326 -9.95 -14.89 -31.30
CA ASP A 326 -9.09 -14.67 -32.47
C ASP A 326 -8.88 -13.15 -32.70
N SER A 327 -9.96 -12.35 -32.56
CA SER A 327 -9.81 -10.89 -32.61
C SER A 327 -8.91 -10.36 -31.49
N ALA A 328 -9.01 -10.92 -30.27
CA ALA A 328 -8.11 -10.56 -29.16
C ALA A 328 -6.66 -10.89 -29.50
N ARG A 329 -6.39 -12.06 -30.11
CA ARG A 329 -5.02 -12.46 -30.51
C ARG A 329 -4.40 -11.48 -31.50
N VAL A 330 -5.17 -11.04 -32.49
CA VAL A 330 -4.70 -10.03 -33.46
C VAL A 330 -4.28 -8.75 -32.76
N GLN A 331 -5.10 -8.24 -31.82
CA GLN A 331 -4.75 -7.03 -31.10
C GLN A 331 -3.57 -7.24 -30.11
N ALA A 332 -3.51 -8.42 -29.45
CA ALA A 332 -2.42 -8.75 -28.54
C ALA A 332 -1.07 -8.91 -29.27
N SER A 333 -1.07 -9.26 -30.55
CA SER A 333 0.15 -9.30 -31.36
C SER A 333 0.71 -7.91 -31.69
N ILE A 334 -0.15 -6.89 -31.69
CA ILE A 334 0.23 -5.47 -31.89
C ILE A 334 0.80 -4.87 -30.61
N SER A 335 0.17 -5.18 -29.46
CA SER A 335 0.57 -4.61 -28.16
C SER A 335 1.76 -5.31 -27.51
N GLU A 336 2.15 -6.51 -28.00
CA GLU A 336 3.19 -7.41 -27.47
C GLU A 336 3.07 -7.73 -25.95
N ASN A 337 1.94 -7.42 -25.35
CA ASN A 337 1.71 -7.54 -23.91
C ASN A 337 1.52 -8.99 -23.47
N LEU A 338 2.47 -9.53 -22.70
CA LEU A 338 2.45 -10.92 -22.23
C LEU A 338 1.24 -11.20 -21.31
N SER A 339 0.79 -10.27 -20.49
CA SER A 339 -0.38 -10.45 -19.63
C SER A 339 -1.65 -10.77 -20.45
N HIS A 340 -1.83 -10.08 -21.57
CA HIS A 340 -2.93 -10.35 -22.49
C HIS A 340 -2.79 -11.73 -23.15
N ARG A 341 -1.59 -12.11 -23.58
CA ARG A 341 -1.34 -13.44 -24.15
C ARG A 341 -1.65 -14.55 -23.14
N ILE A 342 -1.30 -14.35 -21.87
CA ILE A 342 -1.64 -15.27 -20.78
C ILE A 342 -3.17 -15.39 -20.62
N SER A 343 -3.89 -14.24 -20.58
CA SER A 343 -5.34 -14.22 -20.45
C SER A 343 -6.05 -14.92 -21.62
N ILE A 344 -5.54 -14.72 -22.84
CA ILE A 344 -6.04 -15.36 -24.06
C ILE A 344 -5.81 -16.88 -23.99
N ALA A 345 -4.62 -17.32 -23.61
CA ALA A 345 -4.29 -18.74 -23.51
C ALA A 345 -5.17 -19.47 -22.48
N SER A 346 -5.34 -18.88 -21.29
CA SER A 346 -6.27 -19.37 -20.26
C SER A 346 -7.71 -19.47 -20.81
N GLN A 347 -8.19 -18.42 -21.47
CA GLN A 347 -9.55 -18.44 -22.04
C GLN A 347 -9.69 -19.47 -23.17
N GLN A 348 -8.67 -19.65 -24.01
CA GLN A 348 -8.65 -20.69 -25.06
C GLN A 348 -8.69 -22.10 -24.46
N ALA A 349 -7.92 -22.32 -23.39
CA ALA A 349 -7.91 -23.59 -22.68
C ALA A 349 -9.30 -23.91 -22.10
N LYS A 350 -10.02 -22.91 -21.55
CA LYS A 350 -11.40 -23.06 -21.07
C LYS A 350 -12.38 -23.40 -22.18
N ILE A 351 -12.23 -22.80 -23.36
CA ILE A 351 -13.04 -23.15 -24.54
C ILE A 351 -12.74 -24.59 -24.95
N TYR A 352 -11.47 -25.01 -25.01
CA TYR A 352 -11.11 -26.38 -25.32
C TYR A 352 -11.61 -27.38 -24.29
N LYS A 353 -11.51 -27.08 -22.99
CA LYS A 353 -12.07 -27.87 -21.89
C LYS A 353 -13.58 -28.11 -22.10
N SER A 354 -14.35 -27.03 -22.36
CA SER A 354 -15.78 -27.09 -22.58
C SER A 354 -16.17 -27.90 -23.82
N ARG A 355 -15.30 -27.91 -24.82
CA ARG A 355 -15.47 -28.71 -26.06
C ARG A 355 -14.89 -30.12 -25.97
N LYS A 356 -14.41 -30.55 -24.79
CA LYS A 356 -13.73 -31.84 -24.55
C LYS A 356 -12.48 -32.04 -25.40
N GLN A 357 -11.83 -30.99 -25.83
CA GLN A 357 -10.58 -30.99 -26.59
C GLN A 357 -9.39 -30.83 -25.65
N LEU A 358 -9.28 -31.70 -24.66
CA LEU A 358 -8.39 -31.56 -23.51
C LEU A 358 -6.92 -31.43 -23.90
N SER A 359 -6.43 -32.29 -24.83
CA SER A 359 -5.04 -32.26 -25.30
C SER A 359 -4.67 -30.88 -25.93
N ARG A 360 -5.60 -30.23 -26.64
CA ARG A 360 -5.37 -28.89 -27.19
C ARG A 360 -5.28 -27.84 -26.10
N GLY A 361 -6.14 -27.94 -25.07
CA GLY A 361 -6.07 -27.04 -23.91
C GLY A 361 -4.78 -27.19 -23.14
N ILE A 362 -4.30 -28.43 -22.97
CA ILE A 362 -3.02 -28.72 -22.34
C ILE A 362 -1.87 -28.08 -23.13
N LEU A 363 -1.84 -28.30 -24.46
CA LEU A 363 -0.81 -27.71 -25.32
C LEU A 363 -0.79 -26.17 -25.26
N GLU A 364 -1.95 -25.54 -25.27
CA GLU A 364 -2.06 -24.07 -25.18
C GLU A 364 -1.43 -23.56 -23.88
N LEU A 365 -1.78 -24.17 -22.73
CA LEU A 365 -1.23 -23.76 -21.43
C LEU A 365 0.28 -24.08 -21.31
N GLN A 366 0.73 -25.23 -21.83
CA GLN A 366 2.15 -25.54 -21.85
C GLN A 366 2.95 -24.54 -22.70
N THR A 367 2.39 -24.09 -23.81
CA THR A 367 3.04 -23.14 -24.71
C THR A 367 3.27 -21.79 -24.02
N ILE A 368 2.26 -21.26 -23.35
CA ILE A 368 2.40 -19.97 -22.64
C ILE A 368 3.31 -20.09 -21.42
N LEU A 369 3.30 -21.23 -20.72
CA LEU A 369 4.16 -21.48 -19.56
C LEU A 369 5.66 -21.62 -19.92
N LYS A 370 5.99 -21.88 -21.18
CA LYS A 370 7.38 -21.90 -21.69
C LYS A 370 7.92 -20.49 -22.03
N ASN A 371 7.10 -19.46 -21.95
CA ASN A 371 7.59 -18.11 -22.21
C ASN A 371 8.64 -17.71 -21.16
N GLU A 372 9.79 -17.17 -21.58
CA GLU A 372 10.92 -16.81 -20.72
C GLU A 372 10.56 -15.75 -19.68
N ASN A 373 9.61 -14.87 -19.99
CA ASN A 373 9.16 -13.80 -19.11
C ASN A 373 7.96 -14.18 -18.22
N ILE A 374 7.52 -15.44 -18.22
CA ILE A 374 6.35 -15.89 -17.43
C ILE A 374 6.57 -15.74 -15.92
N ASP A 375 7.81 -15.73 -15.49
CA ASP A 375 8.18 -15.59 -14.08
C ASP A 375 7.89 -14.22 -13.50
N PHE A 376 7.72 -13.18 -14.32
CA PHE A 376 7.23 -11.88 -13.88
C PHE A 376 5.73 -11.89 -13.54
N PHE A 377 4.99 -12.95 -13.92
CA PHE A 377 3.53 -13.06 -13.74
C PHE A 377 3.16 -14.22 -12.81
N GLN A 378 3.74 -14.26 -11.60
CA GLN A 378 3.63 -15.40 -10.67
C GLN A 378 2.18 -15.75 -10.29
N GLU A 379 1.30 -14.76 -10.09
CA GLU A 379 -0.12 -15.01 -9.82
C GLU A 379 -0.80 -15.71 -11.00
N SER A 380 -0.58 -15.22 -12.21
CA SER A 380 -1.11 -15.84 -13.43
C SER A 380 -0.50 -17.23 -13.66
N LYS A 381 0.80 -17.38 -13.46
CA LYS A 381 1.53 -18.66 -13.58
C LYS A 381 0.96 -19.71 -12.62
N LYS A 382 0.71 -19.33 -11.37
CA LYS A 382 0.05 -20.17 -10.36
C LYS A 382 -1.31 -20.68 -10.87
N ASP A 383 -2.13 -19.78 -11.44
CA ASP A 383 -3.46 -20.12 -11.92
C ASP A 383 -3.43 -20.98 -13.19
N LEU A 384 -2.48 -20.71 -14.10
CA LEU A 384 -2.24 -21.59 -15.26
C LEU A 384 -1.88 -23.01 -14.86
N TYR A 385 -1.02 -23.20 -13.85
CA TYR A 385 -0.70 -24.53 -13.34
C TYR A 385 -1.89 -25.24 -12.71
N LYS A 386 -2.78 -24.50 -12.03
CA LYS A 386 -4.04 -25.03 -11.54
C LYS A 386 -4.93 -25.52 -12.68
N GLU A 387 -5.14 -24.68 -13.70
CA GLU A 387 -5.94 -25.02 -14.89
C GLU A 387 -5.33 -26.24 -15.63
N LEU A 388 -4.01 -26.28 -15.75
CA LEU A 388 -3.27 -27.38 -16.38
C LEU A 388 -3.43 -28.69 -15.60
N SER A 389 -3.35 -28.64 -14.27
CA SER A 389 -3.61 -29.80 -13.40
C SER A 389 -5.03 -30.37 -13.61
N GLU A 390 -6.03 -29.47 -13.67
CA GLU A 390 -7.42 -29.87 -13.94
C GLU A 390 -7.58 -30.52 -15.32
N LEU A 391 -6.93 -29.99 -16.35
CA LEU A 391 -6.98 -30.54 -17.70
C LEU A 391 -6.31 -31.91 -17.79
N TYR A 392 -5.15 -32.11 -17.15
CA TYR A 392 -4.49 -33.40 -17.08
C TYR A 392 -5.35 -34.42 -16.33
N ALA A 393 -5.95 -34.06 -15.21
CA ALA A 393 -6.83 -34.94 -14.47
C ALA A 393 -8.02 -35.40 -15.33
N LEU A 394 -8.66 -34.47 -16.07
CA LEU A 394 -9.75 -34.77 -16.99
C LEU A 394 -9.28 -35.64 -18.21
N ASN A 395 -8.02 -35.49 -18.60
CA ASN A 395 -7.40 -36.24 -19.70
C ASN A 395 -6.84 -37.60 -19.25
N ASN A 396 -7.16 -38.07 -18.05
CA ASN A 396 -6.67 -39.32 -17.46
C ASN A 396 -5.14 -39.41 -17.36
N ASP A 397 -4.46 -38.29 -17.10
CA ASP A 397 -3.03 -38.21 -16.84
C ASP A 397 -2.74 -37.78 -15.41
N PRO A 398 -2.91 -38.64 -14.40
CA PRO A 398 -2.76 -38.28 -13.00
C PRO A 398 -1.32 -37.86 -12.62
N LYS A 399 -0.32 -38.37 -13.34
CA LYS A 399 1.09 -38.03 -13.13
C LYS A 399 1.33 -36.55 -13.41
N ASN A 400 0.98 -36.08 -14.59
CA ASN A 400 1.17 -34.68 -14.97
C ASN A 400 0.17 -33.74 -14.25
N ALA A 401 -1.00 -34.25 -13.89
CA ALA A 401 -1.93 -33.51 -13.00
C ALA A 401 -1.29 -33.23 -11.65
N LEU A 402 -0.65 -34.25 -11.03
CA LEU A 402 0.04 -34.07 -9.75
C LEU A 402 1.24 -33.13 -9.87
N LEU A 403 2.08 -33.28 -10.90
CA LEU A 403 3.21 -32.38 -11.16
C LEU A 403 2.75 -30.91 -11.27
N SER A 404 1.72 -30.67 -12.06
CA SER A 404 1.16 -29.31 -12.23
C SER A 404 0.54 -28.78 -10.93
N SER A 405 -0.12 -29.64 -10.16
CA SER A 405 -0.66 -29.30 -8.84
C SER A 405 0.45 -28.90 -7.86
N ASN A 406 1.56 -29.67 -7.84
CA ASN A 406 2.72 -29.36 -6.99
C ASN A 406 3.33 -27.99 -7.34
N GLU A 407 3.48 -27.66 -8.62
CA GLU A 407 3.94 -26.34 -9.06
C GLU A 407 2.96 -25.23 -8.66
N HIS A 408 1.66 -25.44 -8.81
CA HIS A 408 0.66 -24.52 -8.30
C HIS A 408 0.86 -24.21 -6.81
N TYR A 409 0.99 -25.25 -5.97
CA TYR A 409 1.15 -25.07 -4.52
C TYR A 409 2.52 -24.46 -4.17
N ARG A 410 3.59 -24.84 -4.86
CA ARG A 410 4.92 -24.24 -4.68
C ARG A 410 4.89 -22.72 -4.89
N ILE A 411 4.29 -22.29 -6.00
CA ILE A 411 4.17 -20.85 -6.32
C ILE A 411 3.25 -20.15 -5.29
N LYS A 412 2.12 -20.77 -4.95
CA LYS A 412 1.18 -20.26 -3.95
C LYS A 412 1.85 -20.03 -2.59
N ASP A 413 2.67 -20.96 -2.13
CA ASP A 413 3.38 -20.85 -0.86
C ASP A 413 4.48 -19.79 -0.93
N SER A 414 5.17 -19.66 -2.07
CA SER A 414 6.12 -18.57 -2.32
C SER A 414 5.43 -17.21 -2.24
N LEU A 415 4.30 -17.03 -2.93
CA LEU A 415 3.52 -15.79 -2.89
C LEU A 415 3.00 -15.46 -1.47
N ARG A 416 2.57 -16.49 -0.72
CA ARG A 416 2.20 -16.34 0.68
C ARG A 416 3.37 -15.87 1.54
N ALA A 417 4.55 -16.41 1.31
CA ALA A 417 5.77 -16.01 2.01
C ALA A 417 6.13 -14.54 1.72
N ILE A 418 6.03 -14.12 0.45
CA ILE A 418 6.24 -12.72 0.04
C ILE A 418 5.22 -11.81 0.76
N LEU A 419 3.94 -12.18 0.74
CA LEU A 419 2.90 -11.43 1.44
C LEU A 419 3.18 -11.28 2.94
N GLN A 420 3.60 -12.35 3.61
CA GLN A 420 3.94 -12.33 5.03
C GLN A 420 5.15 -11.42 5.31
N LYS A 421 6.18 -11.49 4.46
CA LYS A 421 7.33 -10.60 4.53
C LYS A 421 6.92 -9.14 4.36
N ASN A 422 6.11 -8.84 3.34
CA ASN A 422 5.64 -7.48 3.08
C ASN A 422 4.79 -6.98 4.26
N LYS A 423 3.90 -7.81 4.79
CA LYS A 423 3.09 -7.48 5.97
C LYS A 423 3.98 -7.14 7.17
N PHE A 424 5.01 -7.96 7.44
CA PHE A 424 5.95 -7.71 8.50
C PHE A 424 6.69 -6.38 8.31
N ASN A 425 7.23 -6.14 7.11
CA ASN A 425 7.98 -4.92 6.81
C ASN A 425 7.11 -3.66 6.96
N VAL A 426 5.86 -3.71 6.50
CA VAL A 426 4.91 -2.60 6.62
C VAL A 426 4.59 -2.31 8.10
N ILE A 427 4.31 -3.35 8.89
CA ILE A 427 4.05 -3.20 10.32
C ILE A 427 5.28 -2.61 11.05
N GLN A 428 6.47 -3.08 10.71
CA GLN A 428 7.71 -2.58 11.29
C GLN A 428 7.96 -1.10 10.90
N SER A 429 7.71 -0.76 9.65
CA SER A 429 7.84 0.63 9.17
C SER A 429 6.83 1.56 9.86
N GLU A 430 5.59 1.13 10.02
CA GLU A 430 4.56 1.87 10.75
C GLU A 430 4.96 2.09 12.22
N PHE A 431 5.46 1.05 12.89
CA PHE A 431 5.94 1.15 14.25
C PHE A 431 7.07 2.16 14.38
N ASN A 432 8.09 2.06 13.52
CA ASN A 432 9.25 2.96 13.52
C ASN A 432 8.83 4.41 13.28
N TYR A 433 7.92 4.64 12.32
CA TYR A 433 7.37 5.96 12.04
C TYR A 433 6.61 6.53 13.24
N ASN A 434 5.77 5.74 13.88
CA ASN A 434 4.98 6.16 15.03
C ASN A 434 5.89 6.49 16.23
N GLU A 435 6.92 5.68 16.47
CA GLU A 435 7.93 5.94 17.50
C GLU A 435 8.68 7.26 17.24
N LEU A 436 9.15 7.46 16.01
CA LEU A 436 9.83 8.70 15.62
C LEU A 436 8.90 9.91 15.74
N SER A 437 7.66 9.78 15.26
CA SER A 437 6.65 10.83 15.36
C SER A 437 6.35 11.21 16.81
N ALA A 438 6.24 10.22 17.70
CA ALA A 438 6.05 10.45 19.12
C ALA A 438 7.26 11.17 19.76
N LYS A 439 8.49 10.77 19.41
CA LYS A 439 9.72 11.44 19.86
C LYS A 439 9.78 12.91 19.39
N LEU A 440 9.43 13.16 18.13
CA LEU A 440 9.42 14.52 17.56
C LEU A 440 8.36 15.39 18.26
N LYS A 441 7.14 14.87 18.44
CA LYS A 441 6.07 15.59 19.18
C LYS A 441 6.49 15.90 20.63
N ALA A 442 7.17 14.97 21.28
CA ALA A 442 7.71 15.19 22.63
C ALA A 442 8.74 16.33 22.65
N ARG A 443 9.66 16.31 21.68
CA ARG A 443 10.68 17.35 21.52
C ARG A 443 10.07 18.72 21.21
N ASP A 444 9.08 18.78 20.32
CA ASP A 444 8.38 20.02 19.99
C ASP A 444 7.63 20.59 21.20
N ALA A 445 7.00 19.71 22.00
CA ALA A 445 6.37 20.11 23.25
C ALA A 445 7.38 20.70 24.25
N GLN A 446 8.56 20.07 24.38
CA GLN A 446 9.65 20.58 25.20
C GLN A 446 10.18 21.93 24.71
N LEU A 447 10.34 22.10 23.40
CA LEU A 447 10.76 23.37 22.78
C LEU A 447 9.73 24.49 22.99
N GLN A 448 8.45 24.18 22.89
CA GLN A 448 7.36 25.13 23.15
C GLN A 448 7.35 25.58 24.61
N VAL A 449 7.57 24.64 25.54
CA VAL A 449 7.67 24.97 26.97
C VAL A 449 8.91 25.85 27.22
N SER A 450 10.06 25.49 26.67
CA SER A 450 11.29 26.28 26.79
C SER A 450 11.13 27.71 26.21
N LYS A 451 10.49 27.85 25.03
CA LYS A 451 10.19 29.17 24.42
C LYS A 451 9.25 30.00 25.26
N THR A 452 8.23 29.37 25.85
CA THR A 452 7.31 30.08 26.78
C THR A 452 7.99 30.49 28.09
N GLU A 453 8.92 29.65 28.59
CA GLU A 453 9.75 29.99 29.74
C GLU A 453 10.70 31.18 29.44
N GLN A 454 11.37 31.13 28.26
CA GLN A 454 12.23 32.24 27.79
C GLN A 454 11.44 33.51 27.55
N LYS A 455 10.24 33.44 26.95
CA LYS A 455 9.37 34.60 26.76
C LYS A 455 8.93 35.19 28.12
N ARG A 456 8.52 34.33 29.06
CA ARG A 456 8.20 34.73 30.43
C ARG A 456 9.39 35.35 31.15
N ALA A 457 10.57 34.75 31.03
CA ALA A 457 11.79 35.31 31.60
C ALA A 457 12.12 36.70 31.03
N ARG A 458 11.94 36.88 29.71
CA ARG A 458 12.14 38.17 29.03
C ARG A 458 11.09 39.20 29.43
N ASP A 459 9.84 38.80 29.43
CA ASP A 459 8.73 39.67 29.82
C ASP A 459 8.86 40.09 31.31
N ASN A 460 9.33 39.22 32.19
CA ASN A 460 9.69 39.53 33.56
C ASN A 460 10.88 40.52 33.68
N THR A 461 11.85 40.43 32.76
CA THR A 461 13.00 41.36 32.75
C THR A 461 12.55 42.77 32.34
N TYR A 462 11.69 42.90 31.34
CA TYR A 462 11.12 44.19 30.97
C TYR A 462 10.22 44.81 32.07
N PHE A 463 9.47 43.97 32.78
CA PHE A 463 8.62 44.38 33.88
C PHE A 463 9.44 44.87 35.08
N SER A 464 10.57 44.22 35.40
CA SER A 464 11.46 44.65 36.50
C SER A 464 12.15 46.00 36.22
N PHE A 465 12.43 46.33 34.95
CA PHE A 465 12.97 47.65 34.58
C PHE A 465 11.96 48.77 34.73
N GLY A 466 10.65 48.49 34.50
CA GLY A 466 9.58 49.48 34.70
C GLY A 466 9.27 49.79 36.19
N VAL A 467 9.68 48.90 37.05
CA VAL A 467 9.30 48.94 38.47
C VAL A 467 10.40 49.58 39.36
N LEU A 468 11.62 49.79 38.83
CA LEU A 468 12.69 50.42 39.58
C LEU A 468 12.34 51.86 40.09
N SER A 469 11.36 52.49 39.49
CA SER A 469 10.89 53.87 39.87
C SER A 469 9.86 53.87 41.00
N LEU A 470 9.39 52.72 41.45
CA LEU A 470 8.37 52.58 42.50
C LEU A 470 8.86 51.72 43.68
N ILE A 471 10.14 51.86 44.07
CA ILE A 471 10.90 50.97 44.95
C ILE A 471 10.26 50.73 46.34
N VAL A 472 9.54 51.67 46.88
CA VAL A 472 9.00 51.54 48.28
C VAL A 472 7.71 50.69 48.29
N LEU A 473 6.89 50.78 47.28
CA LEU A 473 5.69 49.93 47.15
C LEU A 473 6.02 48.50 46.66
N PHE A 474 7.15 48.42 46.01
CA PHE A 474 7.62 47.21 45.32
C PHE A 474 8.07 46.07 46.25
N PHE A 475 8.68 46.39 47.39
CA PHE A 475 9.16 45.32 48.28
C PHE A 475 8.03 44.45 48.86
N LEU A 476 6.92 45.02 49.17
CA LEU A 476 5.75 44.30 49.70
C LEU A 476 5.01 43.52 48.61
N ILE A 477 4.89 44.08 47.41
CA ILE A 477 4.26 43.41 46.26
C ILE A 477 5.17 42.37 45.64
N SER A 478 6.49 42.62 45.62
CA SER A 478 7.51 41.69 45.10
C SER A 478 7.56 40.39 45.90
N PHE A 479 7.52 40.47 47.22
CA PHE A 479 7.53 39.30 48.10
C PHE A 479 6.28 38.43 47.90
N TYR A 480 5.12 39.04 47.73
CA TYR A 480 3.88 38.31 47.47
C TYR A 480 3.85 37.68 46.07
N ARG A 481 4.41 38.34 45.05
CA ARG A 481 4.55 37.81 43.69
C ARG A 481 5.54 36.66 43.57
N GLN A 482 6.68 36.76 44.30
CA GLN A 482 7.68 35.68 44.29
C GLN A 482 7.10 34.38 44.81
N LYS A 483 6.26 34.44 45.85
CA LYS A 483 5.57 33.26 46.40
C LYS A 483 4.59 32.65 45.41
N LYS A 484 3.86 33.47 44.67
CA LYS A 484 2.90 33.03 43.62
C LYS A 484 3.59 32.45 42.41
N LEU A 485 4.78 32.98 42.02
CA LEU A 485 5.57 32.44 40.90
C LEU A 485 6.09 31.06 41.19
N ASN A 486 6.50 30.80 42.45
CA ASN A 486 6.99 29.48 42.86
C ASN A 486 5.87 28.44 42.91
N THR A 487 4.63 28.85 43.26
CA THR A 487 3.46 27.97 43.23
C THR A 487 3.13 27.55 41.79
N VAL A 488 3.09 28.54 40.86
CA VAL A 488 2.81 28.29 39.44
C VAL A 488 3.92 27.45 38.77
N LYS A 489 5.19 27.66 39.16
CA LYS A 489 6.31 26.80 38.69
C LYS A 489 6.13 25.36 39.16
N ARG A 490 5.67 25.16 40.40
CA ARG A 490 5.46 23.82 40.96
C ARG A 490 4.29 23.08 40.27
N GLU A 491 3.20 23.81 40.00
CA GLU A 491 2.04 23.26 39.27
C GLU A 491 2.38 22.94 37.81
N ASN A 492 3.14 23.81 37.10
CA ASN A 492 3.60 23.55 35.73
C ASN A 492 4.60 22.36 35.66
N LEU A 493 5.43 22.17 36.68
CA LEU A 493 6.33 21.01 36.75
C LEU A 493 5.55 19.70 36.98
N MET A 494 4.51 19.74 37.81
CA MET A 494 3.64 18.56 38.03
C MET A 494 2.86 18.19 36.77
N ALA A 495 2.24 19.18 36.09
CA ALA A 495 1.55 18.94 34.82
C ALA A 495 2.49 18.41 33.72
N LYS A 496 3.75 18.86 33.70
CA LYS A 496 4.75 18.37 32.76
C LYS A 496 5.18 16.94 33.02
N GLN A 497 5.31 16.55 34.31
CA GLN A 497 5.61 15.17 34.71
C GLN A 497 4.45 14.23 34.38
N GLU A 498 3.23 14.65 34.55
CA GLU A 498 2.04 13.87 34.27
C GLU A 498 1.88 13.60 32.76
N VAL A 499 2.10 14.61 31.92
CA VAL A 499 2.08 14.43 30.45
C VAL A 499 3.21 13.49 29.97
N LEU A 500 4.38 13.55 30.59
CA LEU A 500 5.50 12.66 30.27
C LEU A 500 5.21 11.20 30.68
N SER A 501 4.59 10.97 31.83
CA SER A 501 4.27 9.63 32.31
C SER A 501 3.23 8.93 31.44
N VAL A 502 2.16 9.64 31.06
CA VAL A 502 1.12 9.12 30.15
C VAL A 502 1.71 8.78 28.77
N LYS A 503 2.67 9.59 28.33
CA LYS A 503 3.30 9.38 27.01
C LYS A 503 4.25 8.18 27.00
N GLN A 504 4.94 7.94 28.13
CA GLN A 504 5.78 6.77 28.30
C GLN A 504 4.94 5.49 28.34
N GLU A 505 3.83 5.51 29.06
CA GLU A 505 2.92 4.36 29.19
C GLU A 505 2.28 3.96 27.83
N ALA A 506 1.92 4.97 27.01
CA ALA A 506 1.43 4.74 25.66
C ALA A 506 2.49 4.09 24.75
N LEU A 507 3.75 4.54 24.86
CA LEU A 507 4.86 3.98 24.08
C LEU A 507 5.16 2.53 24.50
N ASP A 508 5.18 2.27 25.80
CA ASP A 508 5.43 0.94 26.34
C ASP A 508 4.34 -0.06 25.93
N THR A 509 3.08 0.39 25.91
CA THR A 509 1.95 -0.42 25.42
C THR A 509 2.07 -0.74 23.94
N GLN A 510 2.51 0.22 23.13
CA GLN A 510 2.70 0.05 21.68
C GLN A 510 3.84 -0.92 21.36
N VAL A 511 4.95 -0.81 22.10
CA VAL A 511 6.09 -1.75 22.01
C VAL A 511 5.66 -3.17 22.40
N ALA A 512 4.91 -3.30 23.50
CA ALA A 512 4.43 -4.60 23.97
C ALA A 512 3.49 -5.26 22.93
N PHE A 513 2.61 -4.49 22.31
CA PHE A 513 1.72 -4.98 21.25
C PHE A 513 2.50 -5.48 20.02
N LYS A 514 3.50 -4.71 19.55
CA LYS A 514 4.33 -5.10 18.41
C LYS A 514 5.17 -6.35 18.70
N ASN A 515 5.73 -6.44 19.90
CA ASN A 515 6.48 -7.63 20.32
C ASN A 515 5.59 -8.88 20.38
N LYS A 516 4.33 -8.73 20.80
CA LYS A 516 3.35 -9.83 20.78
C LYS A 516 3.07 -10.29 19.35
N GLN A 517 2.80 -9.36 18.42
CA GLN A 517 2.57 -9.71 17.01
C GLN A 517 3.75 -10.47 16.41
N ILE A 518 4.96 -10.06 16.76
CA ILE A 518 6.20 -10.71 16.34
C ILE A 518 6.24 -12.16 16.88
N THR A 519 5.94 -12.35 18.13
CA THR A 519 5.98 -13.67 18.76
C THR A 519 4.93 -14.63 18.18
N ASP A 520 3.71 -14.14 18.00
CA ASP A 520 2.60 -14.94 17.45
C ASP A 520 2.92 -15.43 16.03
N PHE A 521 3.59 -14.59 15.23
CA PHE A 521 4.04 -14.97 13.89
C PHE A 521 5.10 -16.09 13.91
N ALA A 522 6.10 -15.98 14.81
CA ALA A 522 7.14 -17.01 14.93
C ALA A 522 6.56 -18.37 15.40
N ILE A 523 5.58 -18.34 16.28
CA ILE A 523 4.88 -19.53 16.75
C ILE A 523 4.15 -20.20 15.58
N HIS A 524 3.42 -19.42 14.79
CA HIS A 524 2.65 -19.96 13.66
C HIS A 524 3.53 -20.65 12.61
N ILE A 525 4.72 -20.09 12.34
CA ILE A 525 5.69 -20.74 11.46
C ILE A 525 6.22 -22.04 12.08
N SER A 526 6.45 -22.05 13.39
CA SER A 526 6.93 -23.25 14.09
C SER A 526 5.91 -24.39 14.07
N GLU A 527 4.63 -24.07 14.29
CA GLU A 527 3.50 -25.03 14.24
C GLU A 527 3.34 -25.60 12.82
N LYS A 528 3.47 -24.73 11.80
CA LYS A 528 3.45 -25.18 10.40
C LYS A 528 4.58 -26.18 10.10
N ASN A 529 5.79 -25.90 10.56
CA ASN A 529 6.94 -26.79 10.36
C ASN A 529 6.76 -28.13 11.06
N GLU A 530 6.20 -28.14 12.26
CA GLU A 530 5.87 -29.36 13.00
C GLU A 530 4.86 -30.22 12.24
N LEU A 531 3.83 -29.58 11.66
CA LEU A 531 2.85 -30.25 10.82
C LEU A 531 3.49 -30.87 9.57
N LEU A 532 4.36 -30.11 8.89
CA LEU A 532 5.06 -30.57 7.71
C LEU A 532 6.00 -31.76 8.02
N GLU A 533 6.69 -31.74 9.14
CA GLU A 533 7.52 -32.89 9.59
C GLU A 533 6.65 -34.11 9.88
N LYS A 534 5.48 -33.96 10.50
CA LYS A 534 4.54 -35.06 10.71
C LYS A 534 4.04 -35.67 9.40
N ILE A 535 3.74 -34.82 8.40
CA ILE A 535 3.32 -35.25 7.06
C ILE A 535 4.46 -36.02 6.37
N LYS A 536 5.67 -35.50 6.42
CA LYS A 536 6.88 -36.13 5.86
C LYS A 536 7.15 -37.52 6.49
N ILE A 537 7.01 -37.63 7.82
CA ILE A 537 7.16 -38.91 8.50
C ILE A 537 6.12 -39.92 8.03
N LYS A 538 4.84 -39.49 7.88
CA LYS A 538 3.78 -40.34 7.35
C LYS A 538 4.02 -40.78 5.90
N LEU A 539 4.50 -39.85 5.06
CA LEU A 539 4.86 -40.16 3.68
C LEU A 539 5.99 -41.21 3.56
N LYS A 540 6.98 -41.12 4.46
CA LYS A 540 8.06 -42.13 4.55
C LYS A 540 7.57 -43.53 4.95
N GLN A 541 6.40 -43.62 5.61
CA GLN A 541 5.80 -44.88 6.05
C GLN A 541 4.87 -45.53 5.01
N VAL A 542 4.59 -44.82 3.89
CA VAL A 542 3.71 -45.35 2.83
C VAL A 542 4.42 -46.51 2.12
N LYS A 543 3.79 -47.70 2.14
CA LYS A 543 4.25 -48.86 1.39
C LYS A 543 4.14 -48.59 -0.11
N VAL A 544 5.27 -48.49 -0.77
CA VAL A 544 5.37 -48.19 -2.21
C VAL A 544 5.31 -49.51 -2.98
N ILE A 545 4.38 -49.58 -3.94
CA ILE A 545 4.09 -50.81 -4.69
C ILE A 545 4.88 -50.87 -6.01
N ASN A 546 5.40 -49.75 -6.54
CA ASN A 546 6.25 -49.69 -7.72
C ASN A 546 7.15 -48.44 -7.75
N ASP A 547 8.13 -48.39 -8.65
CA ASP A 547 9.12 -47.30 -8.75
C ASP A 547 8.53 -45.92 -9.08
N THR A 548 7.40 -45.88 -9.78
CA THR A 548 6.71 -44.63 -10.11
C THR A 548 6.09 -43.97 -8.85
N HIS A 549 5.50 -44.77 -7.98
CA HIS A 549 4.96 -44.26 -6.70
C HIS A 549 6.09 -43.83 -5.77
N LYS A 550 7.26 -44.48 -5.85
CA LYS A 550 8.44 -44.10 -5.06
C LYS A 550 8.99 -42.75 -5.47
N ALA A 551 8.98 -42.44 -6.76
CA ALA A 551 9.39 -41.15 -7.27
C ALA A 551 8.45 -40.03 -6.76
N VAL A 552 7.15 -40.22 -6.86
CA VAL A 552 6.16 -39.24 -6.40
C VAL A 552 6.25 -38.98 -4.89
N VAL A 553 6.44 -40.02 -4.08
CA VAL A 553 6.63 -39.88 -2.64
C VAL A 553 7.92 -39.11 -2.33
N ASN A 554 9.01 -39.42 -3.03
CA ASN A 554 10.29 -38.74 -2.85
C ASN A 554 10.22 -37.27 -3.26
N ASP A 555 9.57 -36.96 -4.40
CA ASP A 555 9.38 -35.57 -4.85
C ASP A 555 8.52 -34.76 -3.87
N THR A 556 7.47 -35.37 -3.33
CA THR A 556 6.65 -34.73 -2.31
C THR A 556 7.45 -34.48 -1.02
N ILE A 557 8.29 -35.42 -0.61
CA ILE A 557 9.19 -35.25 0.55
C ILE A 557 10.20 -34.13 0.27
N HIS A 558 10.73 -34.05 -0.95
CA HIS A 558 11.66 -32.99 -1.35
C HIS A 558 10.99 -31.63 -1.31
N PHE A 559 9.74 -31.52 -1.79
CA PHE A 559 8.94 -30.31 -1.70
C PHE A 559 8.71 -29.87 -0.26
N ILE A 560 8.35 -30.81 0.63
CA ILE A 560 8.17 -30.54 2.07
C ILE A 560 9.47 -30.04 2.70
N ASN A 561 10.61 -30.66 2.38
CA ASN A 561 11.91 -30.24 2.90
C ASN A 561 12.22 -28.81 2.48
N ASN A 562 11.98 -28.46 1.21
CA ASN A 562 12.23 -27.12 0.70
C ASN A 562 11.34 -26.06 1.39
N ASP A 563 10.06 -26.38 1.66
CA ASP A 563 9.16 -25.47 2.41
C ASP A 563 9.61 -25.32 3.89
N ILE A 564 10.08 -26.39 4.52
CA ILE A 564 10.63 -26.34 5.88
C ILE A 564 11.90 -25.48 5.92
N ASP A 565 12.79 -25.60 4.92
CA ASP A 565 14.02 -24.81 4.85
C ASP A 565 13.74 -23.35 4.60
N GLN A 566 12.80 -23.02 3.70
CA GLN A 566 12.33 -21.64 3.51
C GLN A 566 11.70 -21.04 4.77
N ASN A 567 10.97 -21.85 5.53
CA ASN A 567 10.40 -21.42 6.79
C ASN A 567 11.49 -21.21 7.87
N ARG A 568 12.56 -21.99 7.81
CA ARG A 568 13.75 -21.83 8.67
C ARG A 568 14.50 -20.54 8.36
N GLU A 569 14.65 -20.19 7.08
CA GLU A 569 15.22 -18.89 6.68
C GLU A 569 14.36 -17.72 7.13
N LYS A 570 13.04 -17.84 7.07
CA LYS A 570 12.11 -16.82 7.58
C LYS A 570 12.27 -16.62 9.09
N ILE A 571 12.41 -17.68 9.85
CA ILE A 571 12.67 -17.60 11.30
C ILE A 571 14.03 -16.95 11.55
N GLN A 572 15.06 -17.25 10.75
CA GLN A 572 16.37 -16.60 10.86
C GLN A 572 16.32 -15.11 10.53
N LEU A 573 15.60 -14.72 9.50
CA LEU A 573 15.35 -13.31 9.17
C LEU A 573 14.63 -12.58 10.31
N TYR A 574 13.69 -13.27 10.92
CA TYR A 574 12.95 -12.81 12.09
C TYR A 574 13.87 -12.59 13.31
N GLN A 575 14.80 -13.52 13.50
CA GLN A 575 15.82 -13.41 14.54
C GLN A 575 16.81 -12.27 14.27
N GLN A 576 17.13 -11.99 13.00
CA GLN A 576 17.98 -10.88 12.60
C GLN A 576 17.30 -9.52 12.75
N VAL A 577 16.01 -9.42 12.48
CA VAL A 577 15.22 -8.18 12.71
C VAL A 577 15.06 -7.89 14.20
N ASN A 578 15.05 -8.93 15.04
CA ASN A 578 15.14 -8.78 16.50
C ASN A 578 16.53 -8.35 17.01
N GLN A 579 17.53 -8.29 16.14
CA GLN A 579 18.87 -7.78 16.47
C GLN A 579 18.91 -6.28 16.79
N THR A 580 17.81 -5.54 16.66
CA THR A 580 17.68 -4.21 17.29
C THR A 580 17.69 -4.28 18.85
N ASN A 581 17.80 -5.47 19.39
CA ASN A 581 18.20 -5.68 20.78
C ASN A 581 19.73 -5.72 20.99
N ASP A 582 20.51 -5.32 19.99
CA ASP A 582 21.99 -5.31 20.10
C ASP A 582 22.46 -4.43 21.26
N SER A 583 21.75 -3.36 21.58
CA SER A 583 22.04 -2.54 22.76
C SER A 583 21.83 -3.29 24.07
N PHE A 584 20.81 -4.11 24.16
CA PHE A 584 20.56 -4.92 25.36
C PHE A 584 21.55 -6.07 25.46
N ARG A 585 21.84 -6.72 24.36
CA ARG A 585 22.79 -7.82 24.32
C ARG A 585 24.20 -7.34 24.69
N ALA A 586 24.60 -6.20 24.11
CA ALA A 586 25.86 -5.55 24.47
C ALA A 586 25.91 -5.13 25.95
N LYS A 587 24.83 -4.58 26.48
CA LYS A 587 24.75 -4.24 27.91
C LYS A 587 24.80 -5.48 28.81
N ILE A 588 24.08 -6.55 28.48
CA ILE A 588 24.17 -7.81 29.26
C ILE A 588 25.57 -8.41 29.18
N GLU A 589 26.23 -8.36 28.06
CA GLU A 589 27.61 -8.84 27.89
C GLU A 589 28.60 -8.00 28.65
N GLN A 590 28.40 -6.71 28.74
CA GLN A 590 29.25 -5.80 29.50
C GLN A 590 29.03 -5.91 31.02
N LEU A 591 27.77 -5.99 31.45
CA LEU A 591 27.43 -5.97 32.88
C LEU A 591 27.53 -7.35 33.53
N TYR A 592 27.34 -8.45 32.79
CA TYR A 592 27.26 -9.79 33.30
C TYR A 592 28.10 -10.77 32.48
N THR A 593 29.42 -10.64 32.61
CA THR A 593 30.41 -11.47 31.88
C THR A 593 30.37 -12.96 32.25
N ASN A 594 29.74 -13.30 33.36
CA ASN A 594 29.61 -14.66 33.87
C ASN A 594 28.41 -15.45 33.31
N LEU A 595 27.62 -14.84 32.42
CA LEU A 595 26.49 -15.51 31.76
C LEU A 595 26.97 -16.24 30.50
N ASN A 596 26.53 -17.51 30.37
CA ASN A 596 26.77 -18.25 29.12
C ASN A 596 25.76 -17.86 28.02
N ASP A 597 26.04 -18.29 26.75
CA ASP A 597 25.23 -17.92 25.61
C ASP A 597 23.76 -18.34 25.67
N LYS A 598 23.48 -19.48 26.30
CA LYS A 598 22.12 -19.96 26.52
C LYS A 598 21.37 -19.11 27.55
N GLU A 599 22.04 -18.71 28.62
CA GLU A 599 21.50 -17.80 29.63
C GLU A 599 21.24 -16.41 29.04
N LYS A 600 22.15 -15.88 28.23
CA LYS A 600 21.95 -14.62 27.50
C LYS A 600 20.75 -14.68 26.55
N LYS A 601 20.59 -15.80 25.83
CA LYS A 601 19.41 -16.03 24.97
C LYS A 601 18.11 -16.08 25.76
N VAL A 602 18.10 -16.81 26.88
CA VAL A 602 16.93 -16.87 27.77
C VAL A 602 16.59 -15.50 28.33
N ALA A 603 17.61 -14.73 28.76
CA ALA A 603 17.40 -13.34 29.22
C ALA A 603 16.77 -12.45 28.14
N THR A 604 17.24 -12.53 26.90
CA THR A 604 16.67 -11.79 25.79
C THR A 604 15.20 -12.16 25.55
N MET A 605 14.86 -13.46 25.59
CA MET A 605 13.49 -13.94 25.40
C MET A 605 12.56 -13.55 26.56
N LEU A 606 13.10 -13.52 27.78
CA LEU A 606 12.38 -13.05 28.98
C LEU A 606 12.06 -11.55 28.89
N ARG A 607 12.99 -10.75 28.34
CA ARG A 607 12.76 -9.33 28.04
C ARG A 607 11.62 -9.14 27.06
N LEU A 608 11.56 -9.98 26.02
CA LEU A 608 10.48 -9.98 25.04
C LEU A 608 9.13 -10.48 25.61
N GLY A 609 9.07 -10.79 26.91
CA GLY A 609 7.84 -11.20 27.61
C GLY A 609 7.44 -12.65 27.36
N GLN A 610 8.29 -13.47 26.77
CA GLN A 610 7.96 -14.85 26.42
C GLN A 610 7.83 -15.74 27.68
N PRO A 611 6.76 -16.55 27.77
CA PRO A 611 6.60 -17.51 28.87
C PRO A 611 7.55 -18.70 28.72
N SER A 612 7.91 -19.36 29.85
CA SER A 612 8.87 -20.48 29.88
C SER A 612 8.56 -21.59 28.84
N LYS A 613 7.29 -21.89 28.60
CA LYS A 613 6.88 -22.89 27.60
C LYS A 613 7.24 -22.49 26.16
N GLN A 614 7.14 -21.23 25.80
CA GLN A 614 7.49 -20.72 24.47
C GLN A 614 9.01 -20.64 24.30
N ILE A 615 9.72 -20.21 25.35
CA ILE A 615 11.19 -20.20 25.36
C ILE A 615 11.74 -21.62 25.18
N ALA A 616 11.14 -22.59 25.86
CA ALA A 616 11.50 -24.01 25.75
C ALA A 616 11.36 -24.51 24.31
N LEU A 617 10.24 -24.19 23.66
CA LEU A 617 9.95 -24.58 22.26
C LEU A 617 10.97 -23.97 21.28
N GLN A 618 11.28 -22.68 21.45
CA GLN A 618 12.19 -21.96 20.55
C GLN A 618 13.65 -22.38 20.72
N LEU A 619 14.05 -22.81 21.91
CA LEU A 619 15.42 -23.26 22.17
C LEU A 619 15.59 -24.76 22.01
N GLY A 620 14.52 -25.51 21.71
CA GLY A 620 14.56 -26.97 21.60
C GLY A 620 14.91 -27.68 22.92
N ILE A 621 14.47 -27.15 24.06
CA ILE A 621 14.78 -27.68 25.39
C ILE A 621 13.50 -27.90 26.21
N SER A 622 13.58 -28.59 27.36
CA SER A 622 12.44 -28.77 28.24
C SER A 622 12.08 -27.48 29.01
N ALA A 623 10.80 -27.31 29.36
CA ALA A 623 10.36 -26.18 30.21
C ALA A 623 11.10 -26.14 31.56
N ALA A 624 11.38 -27.29 32.14
CA ALA A 624 12.18 -27.42 33.35
C ALA A 624 13.62 -26.88 33.17
N SER A 625 14.20 -27.07 31.96
CA SER A 625 15.50 -26.50 31.62
C SER A 625 15.47 -24.97 31.59
N VAL A 626 14.38 -24.38 31.07
CA VAL A 626 14.19 -22.91 31.06
C VAL A 626 14.07 -22.37 32.47
N ASP A 627 13.35 -23.05 33.36
CA ASP A 627 13.21 -22.62 34.74
C ASP A 627 14.54 -22.72 35.50
N ASN A 628 15.38 -23.71 35.15
CA ASN A 628 16.76 -23.79 35.70
C ASN A 628 17.63 -22.63 35.17
N TYR A 629 17.50 -22.24 33.92
CA TYR A 629 18.19 -21.03 33.39
C TYR A 629 17.70 -19.75 34.08
N ARG A 630 16.41 -19.62 34.36
CA ARG A 630 15.85 -18.51 35.14
C ARG A 630 16.40 -18.44 36.55
N TYR A 631 16.53 -19.59 37.19
CA TYR A 631 17.17 -19.69 38.50
C TYR A 631 18.64 -19.23 38.45
N ASN A 632 19.41 -19.74 37.45
CA ASN A 632 20.81 -19.37 37.28
C ASN A 632 20.98 -17.88 36.95
N LEU A 633 20.10 -17.30 36.11
CA LEU A 633 20.07 -15.88 35.83
C LEU A 633 19.89 -15.06 37.09
N ARG A 634 18.91 -15.42 37.96
CA ARG A 634 18.70 -14.73 39.21
C ARG A 634 19.93 -14.75 40.10
N LYS A 635 20.61 -15.90 40.17
CA LYS A 635 21.79 -16.10 40.99
C LYS A 635 22.98 -15.28 40.43
N LYS A 636 23.24 -15.36 39.14
CA LYS A 636 24.39 -14.72 38.48
C LYS A 636 24.24 -13.20 38.34
N MET A 637 23.01 -12.72 38.26
CA MET A 637 22.68 -11.28 38.18
C MET A 637 22.43 -10.68 39.59
N GLU A 638 22.62 -11.46 40.64
CA GLU A 638 22.50 -11.04 42.04
C GLU A 638 21.14 -10.38 42.38
N ILE A 639 20.04 -10.91 41.82
CA ILE A 639 18.72 -10.30 41.99
C ILE A 639 18.19 -10.57 43.41
N PRO A 640 17.84 -9.53 44.19
CA PRO A 640 17.37 -9.69 45.57
C PRO A 640 16.10 -10.55 45.66
N LYS A 641 15.93 -11.25 46.78
CA LYS A 641 14.70 -12.04 47.06
C LYS A 641 13.48 -11.09 47.03
N GLY A 642 12.42 -11.50 46.34
CA GLY A 642 11.19 -10.73 46.22
C GLY A 642 11.08 -9.88 44.96
N HIS A 643 12.16 -9.66 44.19
CA HIS A 643 12.11 -8.90 42.95
C HIS A 643 11.84 -9.82 41.75
N SER A 644 11.01 -9.35 40.79
CA SER A 644 10.73 -10.08 39.56
C SER A 644 11.96 -10.10 38.65
N LEU A 645 12.34 -11.29 38.15
CA LEU A 645 13.43 -11.44 37.16
C LEU A 645 13.14 -10.66 35.89
N LYS A 646 11.87 -10.68 35.44
CA LYS A 646 11.43 -9.99 34.23
C LYS A 646 11.58 -8.48 34.36
N ASP A 647 11.13 -7.92 35.49
CA ASP A 647 11.19 -6.47 35.70
C ASP A 647 12.63 -5.97 35.85
N PHE A 648 13.49 -6.82 36.42
CA PHE A 648 14.92 -6.53 36.53
C PHE A 648 15.59 -6.52 35.14
N ILE A 649 15.32 -7.52 34.31
CA ILE A 649 15.85 -7.62 32.95
C ILE A 649 15.35 -6.45 32.09
N ASN A 650 14.12 -5.99 32.28
CA ASN A 650 13.57 -4.86 31.51
C ASN A 650 14.20 -3.51 31.88
N LYS A 651 14.86 -3.40 33.01
CA LYS A 651 15.57 -2.17 33.44
C LYS A 651 17.01 -2.08 32.92
N ILE A 652 17.56 -3.17 32.42
CA ILE A 652 18.87 -3.23 31.76
C ILE A 652 18.74 -2.70 30.31
#